data_72fee4b8aaed4781a759f73150cf8a07
#
_entry.id   72fee4b8aaed4781a759f73150cf8a07
#
_cell.length_a   1.000
_cell.length_b   1.000
_cell.length_c   1.000
_cell.angle_alpha   90.00
_cell.angle_beta   90.00
_cell.angle_gamma   90.00
#
_symmetry.space_group_name_H-M   'P 1'
#
loop_
_entity.id
_entity.type
_entity.pdbx_description
1 polymer ?
#
loop_
_entity_poly.entity_id
_entity_poly.type
_entity_poly.pdbx_seq_one_letter_code
_entity_poly.pdbx_strand_id
1 'polypeptide(L)'
;MKLRLLLLTGLLCWLGSGPGQAAITVTYGSADQTGGLGDYTLTLSPPAGTRSGDVLIAQIATPGNEVTSFSAPAGWTLITPASNTSGTAIQQRIYYLNLSAAAASNYTWTIWDWSYRSAGVIYALRGAKALNCGSANTTTCAGNLQSGGGSGITAPNVHVTMENGSLRMAFFADQDGSATITPGLENGATAGVYYRGGSGDTGMGIHGSYFTMSAAGNGGTQSANLNRSENNIGSTLLIAPAVAAASLDHLRIELTGTPLTCTPSTATIKACADSNCSSLATSATTATLTTSNGSWATSPLTFTGSGTSNLAVRTTATTTLGATNSPAASNATRCYLNGTQLTSCQLAFADSGLLLTIPSQVAGVTSSGSARFSLAAVKKSDNGLSCTPAFANVTRSVKFWSSYTSPASGSKSLAVNGTTVATASPGTGVSLAFDSTGTASGLTLNYMDAGQLTLNAQYDGSAGNGDSGLVMTGSAAFVTVPYALCVDSPDANWGCTAADISCTKFTSAGSAFNLRVTGKAYQAGTATCALPTTPNYLQNDLVLSSTLVAPSGGVNASLSPATISITSGGTITQASQTVSEVGVFTLTATPPVSGYFGLTVPSGTSSNSGRFVPYGFAVTNNTLNDRSDINIATAIGSSESCASDFTYLGEPARALFRLTAVNASGGSTQNYFGSFARLPLNVVTSLGSNGLLFGAQYGSTPVSLNTRLAASCVSCGSFAAGQADVAADLTLGRASASAVDGPYNGTNGVSFGLVARDADAVGMSSLNFNWDLAGAAEGTRLQPGSTTTSYYFGRLKVDSAYGSSLQNLPVPTWAEYWSGSVFARADGQASRPLDSCTKLGVPASSTITATTAAALYCTGGVGLYGSLAGVTASFNGISSGGTATLQAGSAAVILSKPTNNGGGYLDFAPSVPSYLKYNWDGADQSGAACSASTDGDLHDDNPRVRIRFGARRNNALIYSREVY
;
A
#
# COMPACT_ATOMS: atom_id res chain seq x y z
N MET A 1 -55.33 8.14 -5.03
CA MET A 1 -54.09 7.48 -4.69
C MET A 1 -53.06 7.63 -5.84
N LYS A 2 -52.75 8.85 -6.27
CA LYS A 2 -51.74 9.20 -7.29
C LYS A 2 -51.37 10.69 -7.14
N LEU A 3 -50.83 11.07 -5.96
CA LEU A 3 -50.33 12.44 -5.75
C LEU A 3 -49.37 12.52 -4.54
N ARG A 4 -48.52 11.50 -4.34
CA ARG A 4 -47.46 11.53 -3.30
C ARG A 4 -46.14 10.90 -3.76
N LEU A 5 -45.83 10.88 -5.06
CA LEU A 5 -44.59 10.31 -5.59
C LEU A 5 -43.83 11.30 -6.49
N LEU A 6 -44.02 12.59 -6.28
CA LEU A 6 -43.28 13.63 -7.05
C LEU A 6 -42.56 14.66 -6.19
N LEU A 7 -42.37 14.37 -4.89
CA LEU A 7 -41.59 15.24 -3.97
C LEU A 7 -40.38 14.57 -3.31
N LEU A 8 -39.96 13.42 -3.81
CA LEU A 8 -38.75 12.73 -3.29
C LEU A 8 -37.61 12.61 -4.32
N THR A 9 -37.75 13.15 -5.53
CA THR A 9 -36.71 13.22 -6.56
C THR A 9 -36.06 14.59 -6.72
N GLY A 10 -36.47 15.57 -5.90
CA GLY A 10 -35.91 16.93 -5.91
C GLY A 10 -34.89 17.26 -4.81
N LEU A 11 -34.51 16.29 -3.97
CA LEU A 11 -33.63 16.56 -2.82
C LEU A 11 -32.30 15.73 -2.83
N LEU A 12 -31.84 15.22 -3.96
CA LEU A 12 -30.58 14.49 -4.10
C LEU A 12 -29.62 15.11 -5.13
N CYS A 13 -29.72 16.39 -5.40
CA CYS A 13 -28.79 17.11 -6.29
C CYS A 13 -28.18 18.37 -5.64
N TRP A 14 -27.88 18.32 -4.34
CA TRP A 14 -27.18 19.42 -3.65
C TRP A 14 -26.16 18.90 -2.63
N LEU A 15 -25.23 18.01 -3.06
CA LEU A 15 -24.04 17.70 -2.31
C LEU A 15 -22.88 17.65 -3.31
N GLY A 16 -22.02 18.67 -3.22
CA GLY A 16 -20.65 18.60 -3.74
C GLY A 16 -20.38 19.31 -5.05
N SER A 17 -20.52 20.65 -5.11
CA SER A 17 -19.66 21.44 -5.99
C SER A 17 -18.34 21.69 -5.25
N GLY A 18 -17.46 20.73 -5.25
CA GLY A 18 -16.03 20.98 -5.02
C GLY A 18 -15.51 21.99 -6.07
N PRO A 19 -14.37 22.64 -5.87
CA PRO A 19 -13.79 23.56 -6.85
C PRO A 19 -13.79 22.87 -8.22
N GLY A 20 -14.38 23.54 -9.23
CA GLY A 20 -14.52 22.99 -10.58
C GLY A 20 -13.14 22.56 -11.08
N GLN A 21 -12.95 21.28 -11.35
CA GLN A 21 -11.73 20.78 -11.95
C GLN A 21 -11.73 21.13 -13.43
N ALA A 22 -10.57 21.57 -13.96
CA ALA A 22 -10.41 21.78 -15.38
C ALA A 22 -10.45 20.43 -16.11
N ALA A 23 -11.35 20.25 -17.07
CA ALA A 23 -11.33 19.06 -17.91
C ALA A 23 -10.01 19.01 -18.69
N ILE A 24 -9.30 17.87 -18.60
CA ILE A 24 -8.06 17.65 -19.36
C ILE A 24 -8.46 17.37 -20.82
N THR A 25 -8.01 18.21 -21.74
CA THR A 25 -8.16 17.98 -23.18
C THR A 25 -6.83 17.47 -23.75
N VAL A 26 -6.92 16.41 -24.58
CA VAL A 26 -5.78 15.75 -25.21
C VAL A 26 -5.75 16.10 -26.68
N THR A 27 -4.59 16.57 -27.16
CA THR A 27 -4.25 16.66 -28.56
C THR A 27 -2.93 15.93 -28.81
N TYR A 28 -2.66 15.49 -30.03
CA TYR A 28 -1.43 14.77 -30.36
C TYR A 28 -0.87 15.20 -31.71
N GLY A 29 0.46 15.13 -31.85
CA GLY A 29 1.17 15.35 -33.11
C GLY A 29 1.12 14.15 -34.03
N SER A 30 1.73 14.24 -35.19
CA SER A 30 2.00 13.08 -36.04
C SER A 30 3.03 12.19 -35.35
N ALA A 31 2.80 10.85 -35.40
CA ALA A 31 3.85 9.92 -35.05
C ALA A 31 4.90 9.85 -36.17
N ASP A 32 6.15 9.64 -35.78
CA ASP A 32 7.28 9.51 -36.69
C ASP A 32 8.23 8.40 -36.24
N GLN A 33 9.19 8.04 -37.07
CA GLN A 33 10.21 7.03 -36.81
C GLN A 33 11.60 7.53 -37.23
N THR A 34 12.66 6.83 -36.85
CA THR A 34 14.00 7.04 -37.38
C THR A 34 14.02 6.77 -38.91
N GLY A 35 14.75 7.59 -39.67
CA GLY A 35 14.68 7.60 -41.12
C GLY A 35 15.15 6.33 -41.82
N GLY A 36 16.00 5.50 -41.19
CA GLY A 36 16.53 4.24 -41.71
C GLY A 36 17.34 3.44 -40.70
N LEU A 37 17.82 2.30 -41.07
CA LEU A 37 18.81 1.56 -40.31
C LEU A 37 20.10 2.40 -40.20
N GLY A 38 20.55 2.65 -38.94
CA GLY A 38 21.73 3.49 -38.67
C GLY A 38 21.42 4.98 -38.54
N ASP A 39 20.16 5.42 -38.58
CA ASP A 39 19.75 6.77 -38.18
C ASP A 39 19.57 6.85 -36.65
N TYR A 40 20.34 7.71 -36.02
CA TYR A 40 20.41 7.81 -34.56
C TYR A 40 19.48 8.90 -33.98
N THR A 41 18.62 9.51 -34.79
CA THR A 41 17.79 10.62 -34.37
C THR A 41 16.31 10.38 -34.66
N LEU A 42 15.47 10.57 -33.63
CA LEU A 42 14.01 10.60 -33.74
C LEU A 42 13.54 12.03 -33.45
N THR A 43 13.02 12.72 -34.47
CA THR A 43 12.50 14.08 -34.34
C THR A 43 10.99 14.09 -34.38
N LEU A 44 10.37 14.60 -33.28
CA LEU A 44 8.92 14.64 -33.09
C LEU A 44 8.44 16.09 -33.01
N SER A 45 7.31 16.39 -33.64
CA SER A 45 6.65 17.69 -33.57
C SER A 45 5.52 17.64 -32.52
N PRO A 46 5.41 18.64 -31.62
CA PRO A 46 4.24 18.75 -30.76
C PRO A 46 2.99 19.09 -31.60
N PRO A 47 1.78 18.79 -31.12
CA PRO A 47 0.54 19.14 -31.83
C PRO A 47 0.38 20.64 -31.99
N ALA A 48 -0.24 21.05 -33.09
CA ALA A 48 -0.53 22.45 -33.37
C ALA A 48 -1.39 23.08 -32.27
N GLY A 49 -1.13 24.33 -31.90
CA GLY A 49 -1.86 25.04 -30.84
C GLY A 49 -1.37 24.76 -29.42
N THR A 50 -0.27 24.04 -29.24
CA THR A 50 0.41 23.86 -27.95
C THR A 50 0.95 25.21 -27.42
N ARG A 51 0.71 25.51 -26.16
CA ARG A 51 1.04 26.78 -25.51
C ARG A 51 1.57 26.63 -24.09
N SER A 52 2.07 27.73 -23.52
CA SER A 52 2.46 27.79 -22.11
C SER A 52 1.33 27.31 -21.20
N GLY A 53 1.68 26.50 -20.19
CA GLY A 53 0.75 25.85 -19.26
C GLY A 53 0.25 24.48 -19.72
N ASP A 54 0.47 24.08 -20.97
CA ASP A 54 0.20 22.71 -21.40
C ASP A 54 1.30 21.75 -20.87
N VAL A 55 0.96 20.49 -20.68
CA VAL A 55 1.90 19.42 -20.35
C VAL A 55 2.08 18.55 -21.60
N LEU A 56 3.31 18.33 -22.02
CA LEU A 56 3.62 17.40 -23.10
C LEU A 56 3.97 16.02 -22.55
N ILE A 57 3.47 14.97 -23.19
CA ILE A 57 3.84 13.56 -22.97
C ILE A 57 4.40 12.99 -24.27
N ALA A 58 5.57 12.38 -24.21
CA ALA A 58 6.14 11.67 -25.36
C ALA A 58 6.17 10.17 -25.09
N GLN A 59 5.55 9.38 -25.97
CA GLN A 59 5.73 7.94 -26.06
C GLN A 59 6.82 7.65 -27.10
N ILE A 60 7.86 6.89 -26.72
CA ILE A 60 8.92 6.46 -27.60
C ILE A 60 9.14 4.98 -27.37
N ALA A 61 9.15 4.21 -28.45
CA ALA A 61 9.38 2.77 -28.40
C ALA A 61 10.49 2.39 -29.39
N THR A 62 11.30 1.40 -28.97
CA THR A 62 12.40 0.87 -29.79
C THR A 62 12.53 -0.64 -29.56
N PRO A 63 12.81 -1.43 -30.61
CA PRO A 63 13.08 -2.86 -30.46
C PRO A 63 14.40 -3.09 -29.76
N GLY A 64 14.51 -4.23 -29.08
CA GLY A 64 15.74 -4.92 -28.79
C GLY A 64 16.58 -4.44 -27.61
N ASN A 65 17.55 -5.31 -27.30
CA ASN A 65 18.54 -5.17 -26.24
C ASN A 65 19.77 -4.34 -26.66
N GLU A 66 19.83 -3.87 -27.91
CA GLU A 66 21.02 -3.29 -28.53
C GLU A 66 21.09 -1.76 -28.43
N VAL A 67 20.08 -1.11 -27.83
CA VAL A 67 20.14 0.34 -27.58
C VAL A 67 21.18 0.62 -26.50
N THR A 68 22.34 1.12 -26.93
CA THR A 68 23.50 1.38 -26.06
C THR A 68 23.42 2.73 -25.34
N SER A 69 22.70 3.71 -25.90
CA SER A 69 22.43 4.99 -25.23
C SER A 69 21.13 5.63 -25.74
N PHE A 70 20.52 6.43 -24.88
CA PHE A 70 19.29 7.14 -25.17
C PHE A 70 19.34 8.54 -24.52
N SER A 71 19.26 9.59 -25.31
CA SER A 71 19.30 10.97 -24.83
C SER A 71 18.01 11.71 -25.22
N ALA A 72 17.32 12.26 -24.21
CA ALA A 72 16.14 13.12 -24.42
C ALA A 72 16.55 14.57 -24.65
N PRO A 73 15.72 15.37 -25.35
CA PRO A 73 15.93 16.80 -25.49
C PRO A 73 15.90 17.51 -24.13
N ALA A 74 16.52 18.67 -24.02
CA ALA A 74 16.56 19.43 -22.76
C ALA A 74 15.16 19.72 -22.21
N GLY A 75 14.99 19.57 -20.90
CA GLY A 75 13.74 19.81 -20.16
C GLY A 75 12.77 18.62 -20.09
N TRP A 76 12.97 17.59 -20.91
CA TRP A 76 12.15 16.39 -20.84
C TRP A 76 12.59 15.46 -19.70
N THR A 77 11.63 14.97 -18.91
CA THR A 77 11.88 14.08 -17.77
C THR A 77 11.27 12.71 -18.05
N LEU A 78 12.07 11.64 -17.85
CA LEU A 78 11.60 10.24 -17.98
C LEU A 78 10.65 9.87 -16.82
N ILE A 79 9.56 9.19 -17.12
CA ILE A 79 8.62 8.61 -16.15
C ILE A 79 8.98 7.14 -15.95
N THR A 80 9.81 6.84 -14.97
CA THR A 80 10.32 5.48 -14.72
C THR A 80 9.23 4.46 -14.37
N PRO A 81 8.19 4.78 -13.57
CA PRO A 81 7.13 3.83 -13.28
C PRO A 81 6.29 3.40 -14.50
N ALA A 82 6.33 4.17 -15.60
CA ALA A 82 5.64 3.87 -16.86
C ALA A 82 6.60 3.50 -18.00
N SER A 83 7.90 3.30 -17.70
CA SER A 83 8.95 3.11 -18.71
C SER A 83 9.86 1.96 -18.33
N ASN A 84 10.26 1.13 -19.31
CA ASN A 84 11.38 0.22 -19.15
C ASN A 84 12.60 0.73 -19.95
N THR A 85 13.79 0.48 -19.43
CA THR A 85 15.04 1.04 -19.95
C THR A 85 16.09 0.00 -20.28
N SER A 86 15.85 -1.28 -19.99
CA SER A 86 16.80 -2.38 -20.27
C SER A 86 16.17 -3.76 -20.04
N GLY A 87 16.78 -4.79 -20.62
CA GLY A 87 16.53 -6.21 -20.28
C GLY A 87 15.36 -6.89 -20.96
N THR A 88 14.69 -6.25 -21.92
CA THR A 88 13.57 -6.82 -22.69
C THR A 88 13.79 -6.66 -24.19
N ALA A 89 13.17 -7.52 -24.98
CA ALA A 89 13.26 -7.47 -26.44
C ALA A 89 12.62 -6.20 -27.06
N ILE A 90 11.88 -5.44 -26.27
CA ILE A 90 11.30 -4.14 -26.64
C ILE A 90 11.47 -3.13 -25.48
N GLN A 91 11.81 -1.89 -25.79
CA GLN A 91 11.87 -0.80 -24.82
C GLN A 91 10.82 0.24 -25.14
N GLN A 92 10.10 0.71 -24.13
CA GLN A 92 9.18 1.84 -24.21
C GLN A 92 9.53 2.87 -23.14
N ARG A 93 9.68 4.13 -23.54
CA ARG A 93 10.01 5.25 -22.66
C ARG A 93 8.95 6.32 -22.79
N ILE A 94 8.39 6.70 -21.63
CA ILE A 94 7.40 7.77 -21.53
C ILE A 94 8.07 8.97 -20.85
N TYR A 95 8.04 10.11 -21.50
CA TYR A 95 8.60 11.36 -20.99
C TYR A 95 7.52 12.40 -20.79
N TYR A 96 7.77 13.37 -19.94
CA TYR A 96 6.96 14.58 -19.83
C TYR A 96 7.77 15.85 -19.87
N LEU A 97 7.12 16.95 -20.28
CA LEU A 97 7.64 18.31 -20.23
C LEU A 97 6.52 19.26 -19.81
N ASN A 98 6.70 19.98 -18.69
CA ASN A 98 5.80 21.06 -18.28
C ASN A 98 6.19 22.34 -19.03
N LEU A 99 5.31 22.88 -19.84
CA LEU A 99 5.62 24.08 -20.66
C LEU A 99 5.44 25.37 -19.87
N SER A 100 6.53 26.08 -19.63
CA SER A 100 6.52 27.44 -19.07
C SER A 100 6.49 28.55 -20.16
N ALA A 101 6.70 28.18 -21.43
CA ALA A 101 6.67 29.03 -22.62
C ALA A 101 6.02 28.29 -23.79
N ALA A 102 5.96 28.89 -24.97
CA ALA A 102 5.53 28.21 -26.19
C ALA A 102 6.43 27.01 -26.49
N ALA A 103 5.82 25.90 -26.97
CA ALA A 103 6.56 24.70 -27.37
C ALA A 103 7.55 25.03 -28.51
N ALA A 104 8.68 24.31 -28.53
CA ALA A 104 9.57 24.31 -29.70
C ALA A 104 8.84 23.68 -30.91
N SER A 105 9.23 23.99 -32.09
CA SER A 105 8.66 23.42 -33.32
C SER A 105 8.90 21.91 -33.41
N ASN A 106 10.04 21.44 -32.90
CA ASN A 106 10.44 20.04 -32.87
C ASN A 106 11.25 19.72 -31.62
N TYR A 107 11.24 18.43 -31.25
CA TYR A 107 12.06 17.83 -30.20
C TYR A 107 12.75 16.59 -30.77
N THR A 108 14.09 16.51 -30.63
CA THR A 108 14.89 15.42 -31.19
C THR A 108 15.49 14.57 -30.09
N TRP A 109 15.17 13.28 -30.08
CA TRP A 109 15.80 12.25 -29.25
C TRP A 109 16.96 11.64 -30.01
N THR A 110 18.08 11.39 -29.34
CA THR A 110 19.21 10.63 -29.92
C THR A 110 19.14 9.22 -29.37
N ILE A 111 19.05 8.22 -30.25
CA ILE A 111 18.87 6.81 -29.92
C ILE A 111 19.97 6.03 -30.66
N TRP A 112 20.94 5.48 -29.94
CA TRP A 112 22.04 4.71 -30.52
C TRP A 112 21.61 3.25 -30.69
N ASP A 113 21.08 2.95 -31.87
CA ASP A 113 20.63 1.64 -32.30
C ASP A 113 21.12 1.37 -33.72
N TRP A 114 21.87 0.30 -33.91
CA TRP A 114 22.53 -0.01 -35.19
C TRP A 114 21.64 -0.76 -36.20
N SER A 115 20.53 -1.37 -35.71
CA SER A 115 19.84 -2.39 -36.50
C SER A 115 18.35 -2.18 -36.66
N TYR A 116 17.72 -1.27 -35.88
CA TYR A 116 16.27 -1.18 -35.73
C TYR A 116 15.74 0.24 -35.90
N ARG A 117 14.42 0.37 -36.10
CA ARG A 117 13.72 1.64 -36.19
C ARG A 117 12.96 1.92 -34.93
N SER A 118 13.17 3.10 -34.36
CA SER A 118 12.41 3.58 -33.22
C SER A 118 11.24 4.42 -33.70
N ALA A 119 10.10 4.39 -32.99
CA ALA A 119 8.91 5.18 -33.29
C ALA A 119 8.48 5.99 -32.05
N GLY A 120 7.86 7.15 -32.29
CA GLY A 120 7.36 7.99 -31.19
C GLY A 120 6.28 8.97 -31.59
N VAL A 121 5.65 9.58 -30.58
CA VAL A 121 4.60 10.60 -30.72
C VAL A 121 4.57 11.51 -29.50
N ILE A 122 4.22 12.78 -29.69
CA ILE A 122 3.98 13.75 -28.60
C ILE A 122 2.49 14.03 -28.46
N TYR A 123 1.98 13.93 -27.23
CA TYR A 123 0.65 14.37 -26.80
C TYR A 123 0.77 15.69 -26.05
N ALA A 124 -0.18 16.61 -26.21
CA ALA A 124 -0.29 17.81 -25.39
C ALA A 124 -1.57 17.76 -24.57
N LEU A 125 -1.45 18.01 -23.28
CA LEU A 125 -2.49 17.93 -22.27
C LEU A 125 -2.77 19.34 -21.75
N ARG A 126 -3.94 19.87 -22.03
CA ARG A 126 -4.40 21.16 -21.51
C ARG A 126 -5.35 20.93 -20.35
N GLY A 127 -5.17 21.66 -19.24
CA GLY A 127 -5.92 21.47 -18.02
C GLY A 127 -5.38 20.37 -17.10
N ALA A 128 -4.22 19.80 -17.43
CA ALA A 128 -3.48 18.91 -16.54
C ALA A 128 -2.70 19.72 -15.50
N LYS A 129 -2.56 19.16 -14.30
CA LYS A 129 -1.66 19.66 -13.26
C LYS A 129 -0.21 19.51 -13.73
N ALA A 130 0.67 20.45 -13.38
CA ALA A 130 2.10 20.29 -13.65
C ALA A 130 2.61 18.97 -13.04
N LEU A 131 3.30 18.17 -13.87
CA LEU A 131 3.72 16.83 -13.46
C LEU A 131 5.00 16.86 -12.63
N ASN A 132 5.07 15.95 -11.67
CA ASN A 132 6.26 15.68 -10.86
C ASN A 132 6.34 14.19 -10.57
N CYS A 133 6.63 13.37 -11.57
CA CYS A 133 6.55 11.92 -11.54
C CYS A 133 7.77 11.22 -12.17
N GLY A 134 8.97 11.77 -12.07
CA GLY A 134 10.16 11.18 -12.70
C GLY A 134 10.38 9.70 -12.30
N SER A 135 10.79 9.43 -11.06
CA SER A 135 11.15 8.09 -10.58
C SER A 135 10.12 7.47 -9.61
N ALA A 136 9.07 8.19 -9.24
CA ALA A 136 8.08 7.73 -8.25
C ALA A 136 6.66 8.14 -8.64
N ASN A 137 5.69 7.34 -8.20
CA ASN A 137 4.27 7.69 -8.29
C ASN A 137 3.93 8.80 -7.30
N THR A 138 3.18 9.81 -7.76
CA THR A 138 2.73 10.96 -6.96
C THR A 138 1.22 11.17 -7.12
N THR A 139 0.65 12.11 -6.36
CA THR A 139 -0.76 12.50 -6.50
C THR A 139 -1.05 13.35 -7.75
N THR A 140 -0.03 13.78 -8.48
CA THR A 140 -0.19 14.53 -9.74
C THR A 140 0.02 13.66 -10.97
N CYS A 141 0.78 12.58 -10.82
CA CYS A 141 1.16 11.67 -11.88
C CYS A 141 1.56 10.31 -11.31
N ALA A 142 1.02 9.25 -11.85
CA ALA A 142 1.36 7.89 -11.46
C ALA A 142 1.37 6.97 -12.69
N GLY A 143 2.28 5.99 -12.73
CA GLY A 143 2.43 5.08 -13.85
C GLY A 143 2.69 3.64 -13.43
N ASN A 144 2.46 2.71 -14.38
CA ASN A 144 2.79 1.29 -14.27
C ASN A 144 3.00 0.71 -15.67
N LEU A 145 3.70 -0.42 -15.77
CA LEU A 145 3.96 -1.07 -17.05
C LEU A 145 3.95 -2.61 -16.94
N GLN A 146 3.72 -3.26 -18.07
CA GLN A 146 3.86 -4.71 -18.23
C GLN A 146 4.47 -5.00 -19.60
N SER A 147 5.54 -5.79 -19.65
CA SER A 147 6.13 -6.33 -20.87
C SER A 147 5.82 -7.81 -21.00
N GLY A 148 5.75 -8.30 -22.23
CA GLY A 148 5.43 -9.71 -22.50
C GLY A 148 5.65 -10.08 -23.96
N GLY A 149 5.22 -11.28 -24.33
CA GLY A 149 5.15 -11.79 -25.70
C GLY A 149 3.78 -12.41 -25.95
N GLY A 150 3.37 -12.44 -27.21
CA GLY A 150 2.09 -13.01 -27.61
C GLY A 150 1.20 -12.03 -28.37
N SER A 151 -0.05 -12.41 -28.59
CA SER A 151 -1.05 -11.60 -29.31
C SER A 151 -1.86 -10.67 -28.40
N GLY A 152 -1.60 -10.63 -27.12
CA GLY A 152 -2.25 -9.73 -26.16
C GLY A 152 -1.26 -8.76 -25.53
N ILE A 153 -1.63 -7.48 -25.44
CA ILE A 153 -0.86 -6.44 -24.74
C ILE A 153 -1.71 -5.91 -23.57
N THR A 154 -1.09 -5.79 -22.39
CA THR A 154 -1.76 -5.25 -21.21
C THR A 154 -1.09 -3.97 -20.75
N ALA A 155 -1.85 -2.86 -20.65
CA ALA A 155 -1.50 -1.68 -19.89
C ALA A 155 -2.12 -1.84 -18.49
N PRO A 156 -1.32 -2.18 -17.46
CA PRO A 156 -1.82 -2.59 -16.14
C PRO A 156 -2.43 -1.40 -15.38
N ASN A 157 -3.19 -1.69 -14.32
CA ASN A 157 -3.64 -0.66 -13.39
C ASN A 157 -2.44 -0.05 -12.62
N VAL A 158 -2.63 1.15 -12.11
CA VAL A 158 -1.65 1.84 -11.27
C VAL A 158 -1.99 1.60 -9.79
N HIS A 159 -0.98 1.50 -8.92
CA HIS A 159 -1.18 1.26 -7.48
C HIS A 159 -1.51 2.51 -6.67
N VAL A 160 -1.79 3.63 -7.33
CA VAL A 160 -2.17 4.91 -6.71
C VAL A 160 -3.58 5.27 -7.13
N THR A 161 -4.42 5.66 -6.16
CA THR A 161 -5.75 6.22 -6.41
C THR A 161 -5.63 7.69 -6.77
N MET A 162 -6.11 8.06 -7.95
CA MET A 162 -6.17 9.44 -8.44
C MET A 162 -7.58 10.01 -8.28
N GLU A 163 -7.69 11.33 -8.22
CA GLU A 163 -8.94 12.06 -8.05
C GLU A 163 -9.89 11.94 -9.27
N ASN A 164 -11.17 12.22 -9.06
CA ASN A 164 -12.14 12.33 -10.15
C ASN A 164 -11.69 13.38 -11.17
N GLY A 165 -11.96 13.15 -12.45
CA GLY A 165 -11.50 14.04 -13.54
C GLY A 165 -10.06 13.80 -13.99
N SER A 166 -9.31 12.89 -13.34
CA SER A 166 -7.98 12.49 -13.77
C SER A 166 -8.03 11.82 -15.15
N LEU A 167 -6.99 12.04 -15.95
CA LEU A 167 -6.81 11.42 -17.25
C LEU A 167 -6.03 10.13 -17.10
N ARG A 168 -6.56 9.03 -17.64
CA ARG A 168 -5.81 7.79 -17.87
C ARG A 168 -5.34 7.75 -19.31
N MET A 169 -4.04 7.53 -19.52
CA MET A 169 -3.46 7.20 -20.82
C MET A 169 -2.91 5.78 -20.78
N ALA A 170 -3.17 5.01 -21.83
CA ALA A 170 -2.58 3.69 -22.05
C ALA A 170 -1.75 3.73 -23.34
N PHE A 171 -0.52 3.26 -23.25
CA PHE A 171 0.45 3.22 -24.31
C PHE A 171 0.79 1.77 -24.60
N PHE A 172 0.72 1.39 -25.87
CA PHE A 172 1.02 0.05 -26.34
C PHE A 172 2.13 0.12 -27.38
N ALA A 173 3.03 -0.84 -27.38
CA ALA A 173 4.06 -0.97 -28.41
C ALA A 173 4.35 -2.46 -28.69
N ASP A 174 4.70 -2.79 -29.94
CA ASP A 174 5.09 -4.09 -30.40
C ASP A 174 6.33 -4.05 -31.29
N GLN A 175 7.09 -5.15 -31.31
CA GLN A 175 8.36 -5.29 -32.08
C GLN A 175 8.13 -5.75 -33.52
N ASP A 176 7.03 -5.43 -34.14
CA ASP A 176 6.83 -5.70 -35.58
C ASP A 176 6.08 -4.56 -36.27
N GLY A 177 6.79 -3.80 -37.06
CA GLY A 177 6.19 -2.75 -37.87
C GLY A 177 5.10 -3.20 -38.82
N SER A 178 4.87 -4.52 -39.00
CA SER A 178 3.78 -5.09 -39.80
C SER A 178 2.59 -5.62 -38.97
N ALA A 179 2.75 -5.77 -37.65
CA ALA A 179 1.65 -6.15 -36.75
C ALA A 179 0.64 -5.01 -36.59
N THR A 180 -0.62 -5.33 -36.34
CA THR A 180 -1.68 -4.35 -36.08
C THR A 180 -2.06 -4.40 -34.61
N ILE A 181 -1.88 -3.27 -33.89
CA ILE A 181 -2.36 -3.10 -32.51
C ILE A 181 -3.83 -2.66 -32.55
N THR A 182 -4.72 -3.49 -32.03
CA THR A 182 -6.14 -3.15 -31.88
C THR A 182 -6.45 -2.98 -30.39
N PRO A 183 -6.59 -1.76 -29.86
CA PRO A 183 -6.92 -1.58 -28.45
C PRO A 183 -8.37 -2.00 -28.16
N GLY A 184 -8.56 -2.68 -27.04
CA GLY A 184 -9.89 -2.80 -26.42
C GLY A 184 -10.23 -1.46 -25.78
N LEU A 185 -11.14 -0.69 -26.41
CA LEU A 185 -11.57 0.62 -25.88
C LEU A 185 -12.57 0.43 -24.72
N GLU A 186 -12.08 -0.14 -23.63
CA GLU A 186 -12.87 -0.33 -22.41
C GLU A 186 -13.10 1.00 -21.71
N ASN A 187 -14.19 1.11 -20.96
CA ASN A 187 -14.54 2.30 -20.17
C ASN A 187 -14.73 3.61 -20.98
N GLY A 188 -15.06 3.52 -22.28
CA GLY A 188 -15.25 4.70 -23.12
C GLY A 188 -13.94 5.40 -23.51
N ALA A 189 -12.82 4.68 -23.52
CA ALA A 189 -11.54 5.23 -23.94
C ALA A 189 -11.58 5.71 -25.40
N THR A 190 -10.92 6.85 -25.64
CA THR A 190 -10.72 7.41 -26.98
C THR A 190 -9.40 6.88 -27.56
N ALA A 191 -9.41 6.40 -28.78
CA ALA A 191 -8.21 6.06 -29.51
C ALA A 191 -7.37 7.32 -29.77
N GLY A 192 -6.08 7.23 -29.45
CA GLY A 192 -5.10 8.27 -29.81
C GLY A 192 -4.37 7.94 -31.11
N VAL A 193 -3.06 8.15 -31.12
CA VAL A 193 -2.23 7.84 -32.29
C VAL A 193 -2.01 6.35 -32.42
N TYR A 194 -2.13 5.84 -33.66
CA TYR A 194 -1.62 4.54 -34.07
C TYR A 194 -0.57 4.78 -35.17
N TYR A 195 0.60 4.16 -35.02
CA TYR A 195 1.68 4.24 -35.99
C TYR A 195 2.36 2.90 -36.18
N ARG A 196 2.72 2.61 -37.42
CA ARG A 196 3.49 1.43 -37.86
C ARG A 196 4.63 1.88 -38.76
N GLY A 197 5.84 1.51 -38.38
CA GLY A 197 7.03 1.84 -39.15
C GLY A 197 7.96 0.67 -39.34
N GLY A 198 8.44 0.48 -40.59
CA GLY A 198 9.30 -0.65 -40.93
C GLY A 198 8.52 -1.91 -41.36
N SER A 199 9.22 -3.04 -41.44
CA SER A 199 8.64 -4.34 -41.79
C SER A 199 9.35 -5.45 -40.99
N GLY A 200 8.56 -6.40 -40.45
CA GLY A 200 9.09 -7.50 -39.64
C GLY A 200 9.79 -7.01 -38.35
N ASP A 201 10.63 -7.85 -37.77
CA ASP A 201 11.30 -7.65 -36.49
C ASP A 201 12.20 -6.41 -36.39
N THR A 202 12.44 -5.71 -37.48
CA THR A 202 13.19 -4.44 -37.51
C THR A 202 12.31 -3.20 -37.42
N GLY A 203 10.99 -3.35 -37.43
CA GLY A 203 10.01 -2.29 -37.34
C GLY A 203 9.49 -2.09 -35.92
N MET A 204 8.64 -1.08 -35.77
CA MET A 204 7.99 -0.75 -34.49
C MET A 204 6.54 -0.32 -34.70
N GLY A 205 5.62 -0.91 -33.95
CA GLY A 205 4.25 -0.44 -33.81
C GLY A 205 4.05 0.29 -32.49
N ILE A 206 3.35 1.44 -32.50
CA ILE A 206 2.93 2.14 -31.29
C ILE A 206 1.46 2.53 -31.38
N HIS A 207 0.78 2.51 -30.25
CA HIS A 207 -0.59 2.98 -30.11
C HIS A 207 -0.80 3.64 -28.74
N GLY A 208 -1.56 4.76 -28.71
CA GLY A 208 -2.03 5.36 -27.45
C GLY A 208 -3.55 5.39 -27.39
N SER A 209 -4.09 5.34 -26.20
CA SER A 209 -5.51 5.58 -25.92
C SER A 209 -5.67 6.31 -24.60
N TYR A 210 -6.77 7.04 -24.41
CA TYR A 210 -6.99 7.81 -23.19
C TYR A 210 -8.47 7.93 -22.84
N PHE A 211 -8.78 8.12 -21.56
CA PHE A 211 -10.11 8.50 -21.08
C PHE A 211 -10.03 9.32 -19.80
N THR A 212 -11.05 10.15 -19.55
CA THR A 212 -11.21 10.88 -18.30
C THR A 212 -11.96 10.02 -17.29
N MET A 213 -11.40 9.87 -16.10
CA MET A 213 -11.98 9.08 -15.03
C MET A 213 -13.20 9.82 -14.44
N SER A 214 -14.36 9.18 -14.43
CA SER A 214 -15.61 9.73 -13.88
C SER A 214 -15.74 9.54 -12.35
N ALA A 215 -14.78 8.88 -11.72
CA ALA A 215 -14.67 8.69 -10.26
C ALA A 215 -13.21 8.56 -9.88
N ALA A 216 -12.90 8.84 -8.61
CA ALA A 216 -11.57 8.58 -8.06
C ALA A 216 -11.24 7.09 -8.14
N GLY A 217 -10.00 6.75 -8.53
CA GLY A 217 -9.60 5.36 -8.69
C GLY A 217 -8.18 5.20 -9.24
N ASN A 218 -7.81 3.96 -9.54
CA ASN A 218 -6.51 3.58 -10.09
C ASN A 218 -6.51 3.40 -11.63
N GLY A 219 -7.60 3.80 -12.30
CA GLY A 219 -7.74 3.78 -13.75
C GLY A 219 -8.06 2.39 -14.34
N GLY A 220 -7.96 1.32 -13.59
CA GLY A 220 -8.17 -0.04 -14.07
C GLY A 220 -7.09 -0.52 -15.06
N THR A 221 -7.28 -1.71 -15.61
CA THR A 221 -6.42 -2.30 -16.65
C THR A 221 -7.01 -2.03 -18.03
N GLN A 222 -6.18 -1.86 -19.04
CA GLN A 222 -6.61 -1.78 -20.44
C GLN A 222 -5.80 -2.75 -21.31
N SER A 223 -6.47 -3.45 -22.21
CA SER A 223 -5.85 -4.42 -23.12
C SER A 223 -5.85 -3.95 -24.58
N ALA A 224 -4.92 -4.48 -25.36
CA ALA A 224 -4.91 -4.39 -26.81
C ALA A 224 -4.58 -5.76 -27.38
N ASN A 225 -5.04 -6.04 -28.59
CA ASN A 225 -4.74 -7.27 -29.30
C ASN A 225 -3.85 -6.99 -30.51
N LEU A 226 -2.88 -7.90 -30.72
CA LEU A 226 -2.10 -7.96 -31.93
C LEU A 226 -2.71 -9.01 -32.89
N ASN A 227 -2.60 -8.79 -34.18
CA ASN A 227 -3.01 -9.76 -35.18
C ASN A 227 -2.00 -10.90 -35.37
N ARG A 228 -0.89 -10.89 -34.63
CA ARG A 228 0.13 -11.95 -34.55
C ARG A 228 0.82 -11.93 -33.19
N SER A 229 1.62 -12.96 -32.90
CA SER A 229 2.34 -13.09 -31.61
C SER A 229 3.70 -12.41 -31.73
N GLU A 230 3.92 -11.33 -30.94
CA GLU A 230 5.13 -10.52 -30.96
C GLU A 230 5.57 -10.13 -29.54
N ASN A 231 6.83 -9.69 -29.37
CA ASN A 231 7.26 -9.02 -28.16
C ASN A 231 6.53 -7.68 -28.03
N ASN A 232 5.95 -7.41 -26.86
CA ASN A 232 5.10 -6.26 -26.66
C ASN A 232 5.24 -5.65 -25.26
N ILE A 233 4.79 -4.42 -25.12
CA ILE A 233 4.78 -3.70 -23.86
C ILE A 233 3.56 -2.78 -23.78
N GLY A 234 2.88 -2.80 -22.60
CA GLY A 234 1.81 -1.88 -22.28
C GLY A 234 2.16 -1.03 -21.05
N SER A 235 1.92 0.29 -21.12
CA SER A 235 2.13 1.20 -20.00
C SER A 235 0.86 1.99 -19.71
N THR A 236 0.60 2.26 -18.43
CA THR A 236 -0.45 3.16 -17.98
C THR A 236 0.17 4.39 -17.35
N LEU A 237 -0.43 5.55 -17.62
CA LEU A 237 -0.12 6.82 -16.97
C LEU A 237 -1.42 7.48 -16.51
N LEU A 238 -1.49 7.86 -15.22
CA LEU A 238 -2.58 8.63 -14.63
C LEU A 238 -2.10 10.04 -14.35
N ILE A 239 -2.92 11.05 -14.70
CA ILE A 239 -2.58 12.47 -14.62
C ILE A 239 -3.72 13.23 -13.97
N ALA A 240 -3.43 13.99 -12.90
CA ALA A 240 -4.43 14.80 -12.20
C ALA A 240 -4.82 16.06 -12.98
N PRO A 241 -6.09 16.51 -12.91
CA PRO A 241 -6.54 17.76 -13.52
C PRO A 241 -6.01 18.97 -12.74
N ALA A 242 -5.80 20.10 -13.41
CA ALA A 242 -5.56 21.37 -12.76
C ALA A 242 -6.86 21.88 -12.11
N VAL A 243 -6.74 22.58 -10.98
CA VAL A 243 -7.86 23.31 -10.41
C VAL A 243 -8.23 24.44 -11.38
N ALA A 244 -9.49 24.54 -11.78
CA ALA A 244 -9.94 25.63 -12.61
C ALA A 244 -9.75 26.95 -11.85
N ALA A 245 -9.16 27.97 -12.51
CA ALA A 245 -9.05 29.31 -11.91
C ALA A 245 -10.49 29.82 -11.63
N ALA A 246 -10.77 30.10 -10.35
CA ALA A 246 -12.08 30.59 -9.93
C ALA A 246 -12.30 31.98 -10.58
N SER A 247 -13.40 32.15 -11.32
CA SER A 247 -13.79 33.41 -11.93
C SER A 247 -14.15 34.44 -10.85
N LEU A 248 -13.87 35.73 -11.10
CA LEU A 248 -14.24 36.81 -10.19
C LEU A 248 -15.76 37.03 -10.22
N ASP A 249 -16.45 36.74 -9.12
CA ASP A 249 -17.88 36.95 -8.96
C ASP A 249 -18.17 38.42 -8.62
N HIS A 250 -17.60 38.94 -7.50
CA HIS A 250 -17.72 40.34 -7.09
C HIS A 250 -16.53 40.79 -6.22
N LEU A 251 -16.37 42.11 -6.09
CA LEU A 251 -15.53 42.70 -5.05
C LEU A 251 -16.31 42.87 -3.76
N ARG A 252 -15.64 42.60 -2.65
CA ARG A 252 -16.19 42.84 -1.29
C ARG A 252 -15.26 43.80 -0.55
N ILE A 253 -15.79 44.99 -0.13
CA ILE A 253 -15.07 45.98 0.67
C ILE A 253 -15.50 45.81 2.12
N GLU A 254 -14.59 45.47 3.02
CA GLU A 254 -14.86 45.23 4.43
C GLU A 254 -14.15 46.25 5.31
N LEU A 255 -14.88 46.97 6.14
CA LEU A 255 -14.35 47.80 7.20
C LEU A 255 -14.67 47.19 8.55
N THR A 256 -13.75 47.35 9.50
CA THR A 256 -13.94 46.89 10.90
C THR A 256 -13.71 48.06 11.85
N GLY A 257 -14.32 47.97 13.06
CA GLY A 257 -14.26 49.00 14.04
C GLY A 257 -15.30 50.11 13.83
N THR A 258 -15.06 51.30 14.44
CA THR A 258 -15.90 52.48 14.30
C THR A 258 -15.23 53.46 13.32
N PRO A 259 -15.84 53.80 12.21
CA PRO A 259 -15.31 54.76 11.27
C PRO A 259 -15.31 56.18 11.90
N LEU A 260 -14.12 56.80 12.00
CA LEU A 260 -13.94 58.12 12.62
C LEU A 260 -13.41 59.12 11.62
N THR A 261 -13.82 60.38 11.78
CA THR A 261 -13.37 61.49 10.94
C THR A 261 -11.92 61.91 11.24
N CYS A 262 -11.40 61.55 12.41
CA CYS A 262 -10.06 61.93 12.87
C CYS A 262 -8.93 60.95 12.55
N THR A 263 -9.28 59.72 12.12
CA THR A 263 -8.31 58.68 11.77
C THR A 263 -8.76 57.93 10.53
N PRO A 264 -7.85 57.49 9.63
CA PRO A 264 -8.21 56.65 8.50
C PRO A 264 -8.72 55.28 8.98
N SER A 265 -9.72 54.76 8.25
CA SER A 265 -10.25 53.40 8.46
C SER A 265 -9.60 52.43 7.48
N THR A 266 -9.02 51.33 7.94
CA THR A 266 -8.48 50.28 7.08
C THR A 266 -9.61 49.43 6.49
N ALA A 267 -9.64 49.33 5.18
CA ALA A 267 -10.55 48.46 4.46
C ALA A 267 -9.80 47.26 3.88
N THR A 268 -10.35 46.08 4.05
CA THR A 268 -9.93 44.86 3.33
C THR A 268 -10.79 44.69 2.08
N ILE A 269 -10.15 44.59 0.92
CA ILE A 269 -10.81 44.37 -0.36
C ILE A 269 -10.58 42.92 -0.77
N LYS A 270 -11.65 42.13 -0.96
CA LYS A 270 -11.61 40.74 -1.33
C LYS A 270 -12.12 40.54 -2.75
N ALA A 271 -11.43 39.75 -3.56
CA ALA A 271 -11.88 39.29 -4.86
C ALA A 271 -12.61 37.95 -4.66
N CYS A 272 -13.91 37.95 -4.58
CA CYS A 272 -14.74 36.79 -4.28
C CYS A 272 -14.98 35.96 -5.55
N ALA A 273 -14.83 34.66 -5.46
CA ALA A 273 -15.05 33.73 -6.55
C ALA A 273 -16.48 33.17 -6.58
N ASP A 274 -17.25 33.39 -5.52
CA ASP A 274 -18.64 32.95 -5.39
C ASP A 274 -19.51 34.04 -4.71
N SER A 275 -20.82 33.90 -4.80
CA SER A 275 -21.81 34.89 -4.31
C SER A 275 -21.73 35.13 -2.79
N ASN A 276 -21.20 34.22 -1.99
CA ASN A 276 -21.08 34.32 -0.54
C ASN A 276 -19.67 34.70 -0.09
N CYS A 277 -18.71 34.80 -1.03
CA CYS A 277 -17.30 35.02 -0.76
C CYS A 277 -16.67 33.95 0.17
N SER A 278 -17.12 32.70 -0.01
CA SER A 278 -16.56 31.53 0.68
C SER A 278 -15.23 31.07 0.09
N SER A 279 -14.98 31.40 -1.19
CA SER A 279 -13.72 31.24 -1.88
C SER A 279 -13.28 32.54 -2.54
N LEU A 280 -11.94 32.73 -2.64
CA LEU A 280 -11.36 33.91 -3.26
C LEU A 280 -10.81 33.58 -4.64
N ALA A 281 -10.85 34.57 -5.56
CA ALA A 281 -10.26 34.45 -6.89
C ALA A 281 -8.73 34.25 -6.78
N THR A 282 -8.21 33.30 -7.54
CA THR A 282 -6.79 32.93 -7.54
C THR A 282 -5.96 33.70 -8.58
N SER A 283 -6.61 34.48 -9.44
CA SER A 283 -5.99 35.38 -10.40
C SER A 283 -5.76 36.77 -9.80
N ALA A 284 -4.73 37.47 -10.27
CA ALA A 284 -4.49 38.88 -9.90
C ALA A 284 -5.68 39.75 -10.32
N THR A 285 -6.14 40.60 -9.40
CA THR A 285 -7.27 41.52 -9.58
C THR A 285 -6.79 42.93 -9.28
N THR A 286 -7.08 43.88 -10.17
CA THR A 286 -6.83 45.31 -9.95
C THR A 286 -8.14 46.00 -9.68
N ALA A 287 -8.28 46.60 -8.48
CA ALA A 287 -9.48 47.29 -8.02
C ALA A 287 -9.20 48.82 -7.98
N THR A 288 -9.97 49.59 -8.73
CA THR A 288 -9.95 51.08 -8.63
C THR A 288 -11.04 51.50 -7.65
N LEU A 289 -10.65 51.87 -6.42
CA LEU A 289 -11.56 52.20 -5.31
C LEU A 289 -12.06 53.63 -5.45
N THR A 290 -13.32 53.88 -5.21
CA THR A 290 -14.00 55.18 -5.27
C THR A 290 -14.74 55.50 -3.98
N THR A 291 -14.92 56.77 -3.68
CA THR A 291 -15.66 57.25 -2.52
C THR A 291 -16.34 58.61 -2.84
N SER A 292 -17.55 58.83 -2.29
CA SER A 292 -18.23 60.13 -2.46
C SER A 292 -17.61 61.24 -1.61
N ASN A 293 -16.98 60.88 -0.48
CA ASN A 293 -16.31 61.84 0.42
C ASN A 293 -14.98 61.22 0.89
N GLY A 294 -13.90 62.04 0.97
CA GLY A 294 -12.62 61.56 1.44
C GLY A 294 -11.71 60.97 0.34
N SER A 295 -10.71 60.22 0.71
CA SER A 295 -9.71 59.66 -0.23
C SER A 295 -9.23 58.28 0.25
N TRP A 296 -8.90 57.44 -0.72
CA TRP A 296 -8.19 56.18 -0.53
C TRP A 296 -6.69 56.38 -0.58
N ALA A 297 -5.95 55.76 0.31
CA ALA A 297 -4.50 55.84 0.36
C ALA A 297 -3.85 55.13 -0.85
N THR A 298 -4.47 54.06 -1.33
CA THR A 298 -4.03 53.29 -2.51
C THR A 298 -5.23 52.98 -3.36
N SER A 299 -5.26 53.56 -4.57
CA SER A 299 -6.22 53.29 -5.63
C SER A 299 -5.59 53.72 -6.97
N PRO A 300 -5.45 52.82 -7.99
CA PRO A 300 -5.86 51.41 -7.99
C PRO A 300 -5.00 50.53 -7.05
N LEU A 301 -5.61 49.42 -6.58
CA LEU A 301 -4.98 48.39 -5.74
C LEU A 301 -4.95 47.07 -6.52
N THR A 302 -3.75 46.46 -6.67
CA THR A 302 -3.58 45.16 -7.34
C THR A 302 -3.23 44.12 -6.30
N PHE A 303 -3.96 42.97 -6.29
CA PHE A 303 -3.82 41.92 -5.31
C PHE A 303 -4.33 40.57 -5.85
N THR A 304 -3.97 39.48 -5.19
CA THR A 304 -4.54 38.15 -5.42
C THR A 304 -5.31 37.74 -4.17
N GLY A 305 -6.57 37.35 -4.34
CA GLY A 305 -7.48 36.98 -3.25
C GLY A 305 -7.92 38.19 -2.42
N SER A 306 -7.05 38.84 -1.67
CA SER A 306 -7.38 40.04 -0.88
C SER A 306 -6.22 41.04 -0.79
N GLY A 307 -6.58 42.33 -0.58
CA GLY A 307 -5.65 43.43 -0.38
C GLY A 307 -6.21 44.46 0.60
N THR A 308 -5.43 45.41 1.07
CA THR A 308 -5.86 46.46 2.02
C THR A 308 -5.58 47.84 1.52
N SER A 309 -6.47 48.80 1.81
CA SER A 309 -6.24 50.24 1.57
C SER A 309 -6.90 51.05 2.70
N ASN A 310 -6.34 52.21 3.05
CA ASN A 310 -6.88 53.10 4.07
C ASN A 310 -7.79 54.15 3.44
N LEU A 311 -8.98 54.33 4.04
CA LEU A 311 -9.96 55.34 3.69
C LEU A 311 -9.93 56.46 4.71
N ALA A 312 -9.64 57.67 4.28
CA ALA A 312 -9.67 58.90 5.12
C ALA A 312 -10.90 59.73 4.76
N VAL A 313 -11.84 59.88 5.70
CA VAL A 313 -13.02 60.77 5.58
C VAL A 313 -12.99 61.76 6.71
N ARG A 314 -13.15 63.06 6.43
CA ARG A 314 -13.03 64.13 7.39
C ARG A 314 -14.36 64.80 7.77
N THR A 315 -15.47 64.25 7.31
CA THR A 315 -16.82 64.76 7.52
C THR A 315 -17.76 63.66 8.04
N THR A 316 -18.72 64.03 8.82
CA THR A 316 -19.80 63.09 9.29
C THR A 316 -20.87 62.85 8.24
N ALA A 317 -20.79 63.46 7.08
CA ALA A 317 -21.71 63.23 5.97
C ALA A 317 -21.63 61.76 5.51
N THR A 318 -22.79 61.17 5.16
CA THR A 318 -22.85 59.81 4.62
C THR A 318 -21.93 59.66 3.41
N THR A 319 -21.07 58.71 3.43
CA THR A 319 -20.05 58.39 2.40
C THR A 319 -20.47 57.14 1.68
N THR A 320 -20.54 57.19 0.33
CA THR A 320 -20.81 56.01 -0.50
C THR A 320 -19.48 55.48 -1.05
N LEU A 321 -19.25 54.15 -0.84
CA LEU A 321 -18.05 53.45 -1.31
C LEU A 321 -18.37 52.74 -2.64
N GLY A 322 -17.34 52.57 -3.47
CA GLY A 322 -17.46 51.81 -4.73
C GLY A 322 -16.10 51.31 -5.22
N ALA A 323 -16.13 50.42 -6.19
CA ALA A 323 -14.95 49.95 -6.90
C ALA A 323 -15.30 49.52 -8.32
N THR A 324 -14.35 49.77 -9.24
CA THR A 324 -14.30 49.12 -10.55
C THR A 324 -13.10 48.18 -10.60
N ASN A 325 -13.12 47.14 -11.42
CA ASN A 325 -12.07 46.12 -11.39
C ASN A 325 -11.75 45.51 -12.74
N SER A 326 -10.52 45.00 -12.85
CA SER A 326 -10.02 44.23 -14.00
C SER A 326 -9.30 42.96 -13.45
N PRO A 327 -9.65 41.74 -13.93
CA PRO A 327 -10.76 41.45 -14.86
C PRO A 327 -12.13 41.88 -14.28
N ALA A 328 -13.12 42.12 -15.17
CA ALA A 328 -14.44 42.54 -14.72
C ALA A 328 -15.14 41.45 -13.88
N ALA A 329 -15.76 41.86 -12.77
CA ALA A 329 -16.56 40.98 -11.95
C ALA A 329 -17.96 40.74 -12.57
N SER A 330 -18.54 39.57 -12.31
CA SER A 330 -19.88 39.21 -12.81
C SER A 330 -20.99 39.96 -12.07
N ASN A 331 -20.77 40.39 -10.84
CA ASN A 331 -21.71 41.04 -9.95
C ASN A 331 -21.19 42.36 -9.37
N ALA A 332 -22.06 43.20 -8.85
CA ALA A 332 -21.73 44.48 -8.24
C ALA A 332 -20.91 44.34 -6.95
N THR A 333 -20.06 45.33 -6.66
CA THR A 333 -19.31 45.45 -5.41
C THR A 333 -20.25 45.48 -4.21
N ARG A 334 -19.89 44.76 -3.14
CA ARG A 334 -20.64 44.71 -1.88
C ARG A 334 -19.73 45.27 -0.74
N CYS A 335 -20.37 46.03 0.15
CA CYS A 335 -19.64 46.65 1.27
C CYS A 335 -20.16 46.14 2.62
N TYR A 336 -19.25 46.01 3.58
CA TYR A 336 -19.54 45.48 4.91
C TYR A 336 -18.88 46.34 5.98
N LEU A 337 -19.58 46.50 7.10
CA LEU A 337 -19.03 47.07 8.34
C LEU A 337 -19.26 46.05 9.47
N ASN A 338 -18.17 45.66 10.13
CA ASN A 338 -18.20 44.68 11.22
C ASN A 338 -18.96 43.40 10.87
N GLY A 339 -18.79 42.90 9.62
CA GLY A 339 -19.44 41.70 9.10
C GLY A 339 -20.88 41.89 8.61
N THR A 340 -21.51 43.07 8.85
CA THR A 340 -22.85 43.38 8.36
C THR A 340 -22.79 44.07 7.01
N GLN A 341 -23.57 43.58 6.03
CA GLN A 341 -23.66 44.19 4.70
C GLN A 341 -24.33 45.55 4.77
N LEU A 342 -23.71 46.55 4.14
CA LEU A 342 -24.21 47.91 4.05
C LEU A 342 -25.18 48.05 2.87
N THR A 343 -26.35 48.67 3.10
CA THR A 343 -27.27 49.02 2.01
C THR A 343 -26.62 50.08 1.11
N SER A 344 -26.58 49.85 -0.18
CA SER A 344 -26.00 50.73 -1.20
C SER A 344 -24.56 51.20 -0.92
N CYS A 345 -23.76 50.42 -0.17
CA CYS A 345 -22.40 50.78 0.25
C CYS A 345 -22.30 52.12 0.99
N GLN A 346 -23.32 52.58 1.71
CA GLN A 346 -23.34 53.83 2.45
C GLN A 346 -22.83 53.65 3.89
N LEU A 347 -21.94 54.57 4.32
CA LEU A 347 -21.29 54.56 5.60
C LEU A 347 -21.26 55.96 6.22
N ALA A 348 -21.58 56.03 7.54
CA ALA A 348 -21.46 57.26 8.32
C ALA A 348 -20.17 57.23 9.16
N PHE A 349 -19.52 58.38 9.31
CA PHE A 349 -18.33 58.59 10.14
C PHE A 349 -18.71 59.42 11.35
N ALA A 350 -18.07 59.19 12.51
CA ALA A 350 -18.31 59.93 13.74
C ALA A 350 -17.07 60.80 14.14
N ASP A 351 -17.33 61.94 14.77
CA ASP A 351 -16.26 62.83 15.27
C ASP A 351 -15.66 62.38 16.60
N SER A 352 -16.28 61.41 17.29
CA SER A 352 -15.75 60.77 18.53
C SER A 352 -16.09 59.30 18.62
N GLY A 353 -15.24 58.53 19.28
CA GLY A 353 -15.48 57.09 19.43
C GLY A 353 -14.48 56.41 20.34
N LEU A 354 -14.63 55.08 20.44
CA LEU A 354 -13.79 54.20 21.22
C LEU A 354 -12.95 53.34 20.27
N LEU A 355 -11.64 53.44 20.37
CA LEU A 355 -10.70 52.62 19.59
C LEU A 355 -10.20 51.48 20.45
N LEU A 356 -10.52 50.25 20.05
CA LEU A 356 -10.10 49.02 20.72
C LEU A 356 -8.92 48.42 19.94
N THR A 357 -7.85 48.06 20.65
CA THR A 357 -6.74 47.27 20.10
C THR A 357 -6.68 45.96 20.87
N ILE A 358 -7.10 44.87 20.20
CA ILE A 358 -7.26 43.56 20.81
C ILE A 358 -6.33 42.56 20.11
N PRO A 359 -5.27 42.08 20.79
CA PRO A 359 -4.47 40.97 20.29
C PRO A 359 -5.25 39.65 20.17
N SER A 360 -4.71 38.67 19.42
CA SER A 360 -5.26 37.30 19.41
C SER A 360 -5.19 36.67 20.80
N GLN A 361 -6.16 35.82 21.11
CA GLN A 361 -6.35 35.18 22.42
C GLN A 361 -6.21 33.66 22.32
N VAL A 362 -6.02 33.00 23.47
CA VAL A 362 -6.01 31.55 23.61
C VAL A 362 -7.20 31.14 24.49
N ALA A 363 -7.97 30.16 24.04
CA ALA A 363 -9.20 29.73 24.71
C ALA A 363 -8.96 29.30 26.16
N GLY A 364 -9.74 29.87 27.08
CA GLY A 364 -9.65 29.61 28.52
C GLY A 364 -8.51 30.28 29.23
N VAL A 365 -7.53 30.89 28.52
CA VAL A 365 -6.43 31.63 29.14
C VAL A 365 -6.86 33.08 29.32
N THR A 366 -6.84 33.58 30.60
CA THR A 366 -7.01 35.00 30.83
C THR A 366 -5.82 35.75 30.28
N SER A 367 -6.06 36.75 29.41
CA SER A 367 -4.99 37.45 28.72
C SER A 367 -4.01 38.12 29.67
N SER A 368 -2.70 38.01 29.39
CA SER A 368 -1.61 38.57 30.18
C SER A 368 -0.53 39.15 29.30
N GLY A 369 0.32 39.98 29.81
CA GLY A 369 1.42 40.60 29.07
C GLY A 369 0.94 41.33 27.81
N SER A 370 1.51 40.96 26.64
CA SER A 370 1.18 41.54 25.32
C SER A 370 -0.19 41.08 24.77
N ALA A 371 -0.82 40.05 25.35
CA ALA A 371 -2.16 39.63 24.98
C ALA A 371 -3.27 40.47 25.61
N ARG A 372 -2.95 41.38 26.57
CA ARG A 372 -3.89 42.35 27.12
C ARG A 372 -4.31 43.34 26.05
N PHE A 373 -5.55 43.81 26.14
CA PHE A 373 -6.05 44.79 25.18
C PHE A 373 -6.07 46.20 25.77
N SER A 374 -6.26 47.18 24.89
CA SER A 374 -6.42 48.59 25.28
C SER A 374 -7.63 49.19 24.59
N LEU A 375 -8.19 50.25 25.23
CA LEU A 375 -9.29 51.03 24.72
C LEU A 375 -8.96 52.52 24.86
N ALA A 376 -8.89 53.22 23.73
CA ALA A 376 -8.68 54.69 23.73
C ALA A 376 -10.00 55.41 23.40
N ALA A 377 -10.38 56.35 24.24
CA ALA A 377 -11.51 57.27 24.02
C ALA A 377 -10.99 58.49 23.27
N VAL A 378 -11.43 58.70 22.03
CA VAL A 378 -10.89 59.75 21.15
C VAL A 378 -11.97 60.64 20.59
N LYS A 379 -11.64 61.90 20.29
CA LYS A 379 -12.46 62.86 19.61
C LYS A 379 -11.63 63.57 18.53
N LYS A 380 -12.32 64.14 17.57
CA LYS A 380 -11.71 64.98 16.54
C LYS A 380 -11.05 66.21 17.11
N SER A 381 -9.84 66.54 16.72
CA SER A 381 -9.13 67.80 17.13
C SER A 381 -9.81 69.04 16.52
N ASP A 382 -9.56 70.19 17.11
CA ASP A 382 -10.11 71.46 16.64
C ASP A 382 -9.71 71.79 15.21
N ASN A 383 -8.50 71.39 14.80
CA ASN A 383 -8.06 71.53 13.40
C ASN A 383 -8.60 70.44 12.44
N GLY A 384 -9.34 69.44 12.97
CA GLY A 384 -9.94 68.38 12.19
C GLY A 384 -9.02 67.34 11.57
N LEU A 385 -7.71 67.34 11.86
CA LEU A 385 -6.72 66.51 11.18
C LEU A 385 -6.24 65.30 11.97
N SER A 386 -6.48 65.25 13.28
CA SER A 386 -6.02 64.18 14.19
C SER A 386 -7.05 63.88 15.26
N CYS A 387 -6.91 62.72 15.88
CA CYS A 387 -7.67 62.37 17.11
C CYS A 387 -6.95 62.91 18.33
N THR A 388 -7.71 63.47 19.28
CA THR A 388 -7.25 63.90 20.61
C THR A 388 -7.98 63.09 21.68
N PRO A 389 -7.44 62.98 22.91
CA PRO A 389 -8.12 62.31 24.01
C PRO A 389 -9.50 62.89 24.28
N ALA A 390 -10.53 62.04 24.38
CA ALA A 390 -11.86 62.44 24.84
C ALA A 390 -11.95 62.44 26.35
N PHE A 391 -11.23 61.50 27.00
CA PHE A 391 -11.12 61.33 28.47
C PHE A 391 -9.65 61.39 28.84
N ALA A 392 -9.34 62.10 29.92
CA ALA A 392 -7.98 62.18 30.45
C ALA A 392 -8.01 62.11 31.99
N ASN A 393 -7.28 61.15 32.59
CA ASN A 393 -7.16 60.97 34.06
C ASN A 393 -8.52 60.82 34.77
N VAL A 394 -9.46 60.08 34.16
CA VAL A 394 -10.81 59.84 34.67
C VAL A 394 -11.21 58.37 34.62
N THR A 395 -12.10 58.01 35.54
CA THR A 395 -12.73 56.69 35.50
C THR A 395 -14.11 56.81 34.84
N ARG A 396 -14.42 55.92 33.91
CA ARG A 396 -15.73 55.85 33.22
C ARG A 396 -16.24 54.42 33.13
N SER A 397 -17.56 54.25 33.24
CA SER A 397 -18.21 52.96 33.01
C SER A 397 -18.49 52.81 31.51
N VAL A 398 -17.82 51.83 30.86
CA VAL A 398 -18.03 51.50 29.46
C VAL A 398 -18.82 50.21 29.39
N LYS A 399 -19.88 50.20 28.58
CA LYS A 399 -20.70 49.00 28.33
C LYS A 399 -20.05 48.16 27.22
N PHE A 400 -19.88 46.86 27.52
CA PHE A 400 -19.32 45.88 26.55
C PHE A 400 -20.33 44.80 26.21
N TRP A 401 -20.34 44.38 24.95
CA TRP A 401 -20.99 43.15 24.52
C TRP A 401 -20.19 42.49 23.42
N SER A 402 -20.31 41.16 23.31
CA SER A 402 -19.66 40.38 22.24
C SER A 402 -20.67 39.98 21.17
N SER A 403 -20.20 39.89 19.94
CA SER A 403 -20.93 39.27 18.86
C SER A 403 -20.06 38.23 18.17
N TYR A 404 -20.67 37.12 17.71
CA TYR A 404 -19.98 36.08 17.01
C TYR A 404 -19.82 36.45 15.52
N THR A 405 -18.63 36.28 14.98
CA THR A 405 -18.32 36.60 13.59
C THR A 405 -18.12 35.34 12.77
N SER A 406 -17.32 34.40 13.29
CA SER A 406 -17.10 33.11 12.63
C SER A 406 -16.71 32.07 13.69
N PRO A 407 -17.54 31.02 13.88
CA PRO A 407 -18.90 30.87 13.34
C PRO A 407 -19.85 31.98 13.84
N ALA A 408 -20.95 32.17 13.13
CA ALA A 408 -21.92 33.27 13.41
C ALA A 408 -22.72 33.09 14.69
N SER A 409 -22.55 32.02 15.43
CA SER A 409 -23.22 31.72 16.71
C SER A 409 -22.29 30.98 17.66
N GLY A 410 -22.59 31.03 18.94
CA GLY A 410 -21.85 30.33 19.98
C GLY A 410 -22.60 30.30 21.30
N SER A 411 -22.11 29.50 22.26
CA SER A 411 -22.75 29.28 23.57
C SER A 411 -21.90 29.78 24.76
N LYS A 412 -20.65 30.21 24.50
CA LYS A 412 -19.75 30.62 25.59
C LYS A 412 -19.68 32.14 25.74
N SER A 413 -19.71 32.59 26.94
CA SER A 413 -19.63 34.03 27.26
C SER A 413 -18.20 34.52 27.29
N LEU A 414 -17.98 35.77 26.88
CA LEU A 414 -16.72 36.50 27.00
C LEU A 414 -16.68 37.26 28.35
N ALA A 415 -15.53 37.30 28.98
CA ALA A 415 -15.30 38.14 30.17
C ALA A 415 -14.27 39.24 29.85
N VAL A 416 -14.55 40.46 30.31
CA VAL A 416 -13.69 41.65 30.29
C VAL A 416 -13.34 42.02 31.74
N ASN A 417 -12.04 42.09 32.09
CA ASN A 417 -11.60 42.32 33.46
C ASN A 417 -12.32 41.44 34.53
N GLY A 418 -12.56 40.16 34.20
CA GLY A 418 -13.26 39.19 35.02
C GLY A 418 -14.79 39.37 35.05
N THR A 419 -15.36 40.40 34.40
CA THR A 419 -16.81 40.62 34.31
C THR A 419 -17.34 39.99 33.04
N THR A 420 -18.30 39.07 33.14
CA THR A 420 -18.99 38.48 31.97
C THR A 420 -19.78 39.55 31.24
N VAL A 421 -19.54 39.72 29.96
CA VAL A 421 -20.24 40.71 29.14
C VAL A 421 -21.44 40.10 28.41
N ALA A 422 -22.41 40.95 28.06
CA ALA A 422 -23.59 40.57 27.30
C ALA A 422 -23.22 40.06 25.88
N THR A 423 -24.15 39.37 25.21
CA THR A 423 -24.02 38.93 23.80
C THR A 423 -24.77 39.85 22.85
N ALA A 424 -25.35 40.93 23.34
CA ALA A 424 -26.08 41.94 22.54
C ALA A 424 -26.08 43.28 23.31
N SER A 425 -26.37 44.37 22.56
CA SER A 425 -26.64 45.68 23.15
C SER A 425 -28.04 45.65 23.87
N PRO A 426 -28.23 46.35 25.01
CA PRO A 426 -27.19 47.13 25.71
C PRO A 426 -26.19 46.23 26.44
N GLY A 427 -24.90 46.60 26.38
CA GLY A 427 -23.80 45.83 26.96
C GLY A 427 -23.75 45.87 28.50
N THR A 428 -22.84 45.08 29.07
CA THR A 428 -22.52 45.07 30.51
C THR A 428 -21.51 46.16 30.82
N GLY A 429 -21.77 47.01 31.83
CA GLY A 429 -20.88 48.06 32.25
C GLY A 429 -19.64 47.53 32.97
N VAL A 430 -18.48 47.99 32.55
CA VAL A 430 -17.19 47.74 33.19
C VAL A 430 -16.50 49.09 33.50
N SER A 431 -16.09 49.31 34.74
CA SER A 431 -15.40 50.51 35.14
C SER A 431 -13.96 50.52 34.65
N LEU A 432 -13.57 51.53 33.87
CA LEU A 432 -12.24 51.68 33.26
C LEU A 432 -11.59 52.99 33.69
N ALA A 433 -10.31 52.91 34.11
CA ALA A 433 -9.49 54.07 34.40
C ALA A 433 -8.76 54.50 33.10
N PHE A 434 -8.98 55.72 32.64
CA PHE A 434 -8.31 56.33 31.49
C PHE A 434 -7.15 57.19 31.98
N ASP A 435 -5.98 57.04 31.39
CA ASP A 435 -4.79 57.81 31.69
C ASP A 435 -4.82 59.23 31.05
N SER A 436 -3.71 59.94 31.10
CA SER A 436 -3.59 61.30 30.52
C SER A 436 -3.68 61.31 28.97
N THR A 437 -3.50 60.16 28.34
CA THR A 437 -3.64 60.01 26.87
C THR A 437 -5.04 59.60 26.46
N GLY A 438 -5.95 59.46 27.41
CA GLY A 438 -7.29 58.96 27.14
C GLY A 438 -7.38 57.43 26.87
N THR A 439 -6.40 56.66 27.33
CA THR A 439 -6.31 55.24 27.09
C THR A 439 -6.51 54.45 28.39
N ALA A 440 -7.38 53.47 28.39
CA ALA A 440 -7.47 52.40 29.38
C ALA A 440 -6.67 51.21 28.85
N SER A 441 -5.51 50.93 29.45
CA SER A 441 -4.58 49.90 29.04
C SER A 441 -4.56 48.73 30.01
N GLY A 442 -3.96 47.62 29.61
CA GLY A 442 -3.78 46.46 30.46
C GLY A 442 -5.09 45.68 30.77
N LEU A 443 -6.12 45.87 29.95
CA LEU A 443 -7.41 45.19 30.07
C LEU A 443 -7.32 43.72 29.75
N THR A 444 -8.03 42.86 30.46
CA THR A 444 -7.99 41.42 30.29
C THR A 444 -9.23 40.89 29.60
N LEU A 445 -9.02 39.85 28.77
CA LEU A 445 -10.07 39.04 28.16
C LEU A 445 -9.94 37.59 28.62
N ASN A 446 -11.06 36.90 28.74
CA ASN A 446 -11.13 35.45 28.87
C ASN A 446 -12.33 34.93 28.08
N TYR A 447 -12.07 33.96 27.17
CA TYR A 447 -13.10 33.31 26.38
C TYR A 447 -12.84 31.81 26.32
N MET A 448 -13.84 31.02 26.73
CA MET A 448 -13.72 29.56 26.89
C MET A 448 -13.98 28.79 25.59
N ASP A 449 -13.89 29.43 24.42
CA ASP A 449 -14.10 28.83 23.12
C ASP A 449 -13.14 29.41 22.08
N ALA A 450 -13.19 28.89 20.87
CA ALA A 450 -12.42 29.38 19.73
C ALA A 450 -13.31 30.12 18.74
N GLY A 451 -12.69 30.86 17.82
CA GLY A 451 -13.42 31.55 16.75
C GLY A 451 -12.99 33.02 16.63
N GLN A 452 -13.61 33.66 15.66
CA GLN A 452 -13.52 35.11 15.49
C GLN A 452 -14.72 35.79 16.13
N LEU A 453 -14.48 36.71 17.05
CA LEU A 453 -15.50 37.50 17.74
C LEU A 453 -15.25 38.98 17.50
N THR A 454 -16.30 39.77 17.64
CA THR A 454 -16.22 41.22 17.75
C THR A 454 -16.59 41.65 19.18
N LEU A 455 -15.66 42.34 19.86
CA LEU A 455 -15.99 43.04 21.11
C LEU A 455 -16.48 44.44 20.74
N ASN A 456 -17.68 44.76 21.18
CA ASN A 456 -18.30 46.07 21.01
C ASN A 456 -18.23 46.82 22.33
N ALA A 457 -18.08 48.16 22.29
CA ALA A 457 -18.01 49.04 23.42
C ALA A 457 -18.91 50.26 23.19
N GLN A 458 -19.59 50.73 24.23
CA GLN A 458 -20.36 51.94 24.20
C GLN A 458 -20.22 52.70 25.53
N TYR A 459 -20.00 53.98 25.42
CA TYR A 459 -20.07 54.92 26.52
C TYR A 459 -21.27 55.84 26.28
N ASP A 460 -22.13 55.96 27.29
CA ASP A 460 -23.21 56.91 27.32
C ASP A 460 -22.90 58.00 28.37
N GLY A 461 -22.80 59.20 27.90
CA GLY A 461 -22.54 60.38 28.76
C GLY A 461 -23.66 60.57 29.83
N SER A 462 -23.28 61.19 30.92
CA SER A 462 -24.21 61.42 32.01
C SER A 462 -24.06 62.85 32.58
N ALA A 463 -25.13 63.36 33.19
CA ALA A 463 -25.09 64.67 33.87
C ALA A 463 -24.06 64.70 35.01
N GLY A 464 -23.85 63.57 35.71
CA GLY A 464 -22.85 63.46 36.78
C GLY A 464 -21.41 63.52 36.32
N ASN A 465 -21.16 63.18 35.01
CA ASN A 465 -19.82 63.31 34.38
C ASN A 465 -19.63 64.63 33.62
N GLY A 466 -20.69 65.44 33.51
CA GLY A 466 -20.67 66.69 32.74
C GLY A 466 -20.71 66.49 31.18
N ASP A 467 -21.05 65.34 30.70
CA ASP A 467 -21.03 64.92 29.31
C ASP A 467 -22.36 64.32 28.82
N SER A 468 -23.46 64.74 29.43
CA SER A 468 -24.82 64.31 29.11
C SER A 468 -25.10 64.39 27.59
N GLY A 469 -25.63 63.31 27.01
CA GLY A 469 -25.94 63.22 25.57
C GLY A 469 -24.76 62.80 24.66
N LEU A 470 -23.52 62.68 25.23
CA LEU A 470 -22.41 62.09 24.49
C LEU A 470 -22.61 60.60 24.33
N VAL A 471 -22.59 60.09 23.11
CA VAL A 471 -22.56 58.63 22.82
C VAL A 471 -21.30 58.36 22.01
N MET A 472 -20.42 57.47 22.55
CA MET A 472 -19.24 57.02 21.86
C MET A 472 -19.31 55.52 21.71
N THR A 473 -19.13 55.04 20.49
CA THR A 473 -19.14 53.62 20.21
C THR A 473 -17.78 53.17 19.67
N GLY A 474 -17.50 51.90 19.78
CA GLY A 474 -16.31 51.28 19.27
C GLY A 474 -16.47 49.78 19.12
N SER A 475 -15.72 49.19 18.23
CA SER A 475 -15.66 47.73 18.08
C SER A 475 -14.33 47.28 17.49
N ALA A 476 -13.92 46.07 17.88
CA ALA A 476 -12.77 45.40 17.25
C ALA A 476 -13.01 43.90 17.18
N ALA A 477 -12.66 43.32 16.03
CA ALA A 477 -12.62 41.88 15.86
C ALA A 477 -11.33 41.32 16.43
N PHE A 478 -11.39 40.14 17.02
CA PHE A 478 -10.23 39.37 17.47
C PHE A 478 -10.48 37.88 17.27
N VAL A 479 -9.39 37.11 17.22
CA VAL A 479 -9.45 35.65 17.08
C VAL A 479 -8.99 34.98 18.37
N THR A 480 -9.71 33.93 18.78
CA THR A 480 -9.30 33.05 19.86
C THR A 480 -9.01 31.66 19.27
N VAL A 481 -7.79 31.17 19.50
CA VAL A 481 -7.37 29.82 19.08
C VAL A 481 -7.58 28.81 20.21
N PRO A 482 -7.79 27.52 19.93
CA PRO A 482 -7.78 26.49 20.97
C PRO A 482 -6.46 26.49 21.73
N TYR A 483 -6.51 26.17 23.01
CA TYR A 483 -5.31 25.99 23.85
C TYR A 483 -4.52 24.74 23.41
N ALA A 484 -5.21 23.65 23.10
CA ALA A 484 -4.63 22.38 22.70
C ALA A 484 -5.59 21.56 21.81
N LEU A 485 -5.06 20.58 21.10
CA LEU A 485 -5.84 19.51 20.51
C LEU A 485 -5.68 18.23 21.34
N CYS A 486 -6.79 17.58 21.67
CA CYS A 486 -6.79 16.22 22.21
C CYS A 486 -6.94 15.23 21.07
N VAL A 487 -6.05 14.24 21.01
CA VAL A 487 -6.11 13.10 20.07
C VAL A 487 -6.28 11.83 20.90
N ASP A 488 -7.41 11.15 20.75
CA ASP A 488 -7.74 9.93 21.49
C ASP A 488 -8.65 9.01 20.68
N SER A 489 -9.03 7.86 21.24
CA SER A 489 -10.06 6.99 20.69
C SER A 489 -11.06 6.61 21.79
N PRO A 490 -12.35 6.54 21.45
CA PRO A 490 -13.36 5.99 22.36
C PRO A 490 -13.36 4.46 22.42
N ASP A 491 -12.61 3.78 21.53
CA ASP A 491 -12.62 2.33 21.41
C ASP A 491 -11.87 1.67 22.58
N ALA A 492 -12.35 0.51 22.98
CA ALA A 492 -11.74 -0.23 24.09
C ALA A 492 -10.30 -0.66 23.75
N ASN A 493 -9.44 -0.73 24.77
CA ASN A 493 -8.02 -1.12 24.66
C ASN A 493 -7.15 -0.20 23.79
N TRP A 494 -7.60 1.06 23.55
CA TRP A 494 -6.84 2.05 22.80
C TRP A 494 -5.48 2.39 23.43
N GLY A 495 -5.44 2.56 24.74
CA GLY A 495 -4.22 2.99 25.44
C GLY A 495 -3.26 1.86 25.75
N CYS A 496 -1.97 2.11 25.55
CA CYS A 496 -0.88 1.18 25.84
C CYS A 496 0.17 1.83 26.76
N THR A 497 -0.11 1.92 28.07
CA THR A 497 0.77 2.61 29.03
C THR A 497 2.14 1.96 29.13
N ALA A 498 2.23 0.62 29.06
CA ALA A 498 3.50 -0.12 29.10
C ALA A 498 4.36 0.13 27.86
N ALA A 499 3.77 0.59 26.76
CA ALA A 499 4.46 0.88 25.50
C ALA A 499 5.21 -0.34 24.89
N ASP A 500 4.73 -1.55 25.14
CA ASP A 500 5.39 -2.79 24.73
C ASP A 500 4.38 -3.91 24.39
N ILE A 501 4.90 -5.13 24.25
CA ILE A 501 4.13 -6.34 23.91
C ILE A 501 3.15 -6.79 25.01
N SER A 502 3.28 -6.33 26.24
CA SER A 502 2.40 -6.69 27.35
C SER A 502 1.03 -6.02 27.25
N CYS A 503 0.88 -4.98 26.46
CA CYS A 503 -0.39 -4.33 26.21
C CYS A 503 -1.40 -5.27 25.56
N THR A 504 -2.65 -5.18 26.00
CA THR A 504 -3.77 -5.88 25.32
C THR A 504 -3.83 -5.46 23.86
N LYS A 505 -4.10 -6.41 22.96
CA LYS A 505 -4.29 -6.05 21.54
C LYS A 505 -5.44 -5.08 21.38
N PHE A 506 -5.24 -4.05 20.57
CA PHE A 506 -6.26 -3.07 20.22
C PHE A 506 -7.04 -3.52 18.98
N THR A 507 -6.41 -3.47 17.83
CA THR A 507 -7.01 -3.90 16.56
C THR A 507 -5.93 -4.39 15.60
N SER A 508 -6.33 -4.95 14.45
CA SER A 508 -5.38 -5.37 13.43
C SER A 508 -4.92 -4.19 12.58
N ALA A 509 -3.67 -4.25 12.12
CA ALA A 509 -3.12 -3.28 11.17
C ALA A 509 -3.98 -3.21 9.90
N GLY A 510 -4.30 -2.00 9.47
CA GLY A 510 -5.18 -1.75 8.33
C GLY A 510 -6.68 -1.88 8.63
N SER A 511 -7.08 -2.36 9.81
CA SER A 511 -8.50 -2.39 10.21
C SER A 511 -8.96 -1.03 10.71
N ALA A 512 -10.23 -0.70 10.45
CA ALA A 512 -10.84 0.56 10.84
C ALA A 512 -11.08 0.65 12.35
N PHE A 513 -10.88 1.84 12.91
CA PHE A 513 -11.21 2.19 14.30
C PHE A 513 -11.64 3.65 14.38
N ASN A 514 -12.16 4.07 15.53
CA ASN A 514 -12.57 5.46 15.79
C ASN A 514 -11.40 6.30 16.31
N LEU A 515 -10.95 7.29 15.53
CA LEU A 515 -10.00 8.32 15.99
C LEU A 515 -10.76 9.61 16.26
N ARG A 516 -10.59 10.19 17.46
CA ARG A 516 -11.22 11.44 17.84
C ARG A 516 -10.19 12.54 18.01
N VAL A 517 -10.45 13.71 17.40
CA VAL A 517 -9.66 14.93 17.58
C VAL A 517 -10.58 16.04 18.05
N THR A 518 -10.22 16.70 19.18
CA THR A 518 -11.06 17.72 19.84
C THR A 518 -10.25 18.95 20.18
N GLY A 519 -10.73 20.13 19.83
CA GLY A 519 -10.19 21.42 20.29
C GLY A 519 -10.54 21.66 21.77
N LYS A 520 -9.55 22.15 22.55
CA LYS A 520 -9.62 22.29 24.01
C LYS A 520 -9.32 23.71 24.47
N ALA A 521 -10.06 24.18 25.47
CA ALA A 521 -9.79 25.43 26.20
C ALA A 521 -9.03 25.13 27.50
N TYR A 522 -8.13 26.01 27.90
CA TYR A 522 -7.34 25.87 29.13
C TYR A 522 -8.20 25.87 30.40
N GLN A 523 -7.88 24.97 31.32
CA GLN A 523 -8.37 24.93 32.67
C GLN A 523 -7.25 24.42 33.58
N ALA A 524 -6.89 25.20 34.60
CA ALA A 524 -5.79 24.85 35.47
C ALA A 524 -5.98 23.49 36.17
N GLY A 525 -4.91 22.70 36.28
CA GLY A 525 -4.91 21.39 36.94
C GLY A 525 -5.61 20.25 36.19
N THR A 526 -6.00 20.45 34.94
CA THR A 526 -6.74 19.47 34.15
C THR A 526 -5.87 18.90 33.00
N ALA A 527 -5.84 17.58 32.83
CA ALA A 527 -5.12 16.93 31.72
C ALA A 527 -5.73 17.30 30.36
N THR A 528 -4.93 17.35 29.31
CA THR A 528 -5.30 17.90 27.99
C THR A 528 -6.62 17.35 27.45
N CYS A 529 -6.84 16.04 27.47
CA CYS A 529 -8.08 15.46 26.93
C CYS A 529 -9.30 15.65 27.85
N ALA A 530 -9.09 15.91 29.13
CA ALA A 530 -10.15 16.23 30.07
C ALA A 530 -10.52 17.73 30.11
N LEU A 531 -9.75 18.60 29.44
CA LEU A 531 -10.03 20.03 29.31
C LEU A 531 -11.40 20.28 28.68
N PRO A 532 -12.05 21.42 28.92
CA PRO A 532 -13.28 21.83 28.26
C PRO A 532 -13.11 21.88 26.74
N THR A 533 -14.11 21.43 26.04
CA THR A 533 -14.14 21.49 24.55
C THR A 533 -14.41 22.92 24.09
N THR A 534 -13.83 23.29 22.94
CA THR A 534 -14.10 24.54 22.22
C THR A 534 -15.10 24.26 21.06
N PRO A 535 -16.42 24.33 21.29
CA PRO A 535 -17.42 23.90 20.30
C PRO A 535 -17.39 24.68 18.98
N ASN A 536 -16.88 25.91 19.01
CA ASN A 536 -16.77 26.78 17.83
C ASN A 536 -15.47 26.58 17.03
N TYR A 537 -14.59 25.67 17.47
CA TYR A 537 -13.38 25.36 16.71
C TYR A 537 -13.74 24.54 15.46
N LEU A 538 -13.54 25.14 14.29
CA LEU A 538 -13.70 24.49 12.98
C LEU A 538 -12.36 24.56 12.26
N GLN A 539 -11.88 23.44 11.77
CA GLN A 539 -10.58 23.35 11.10
C GLN A 539 -10.59 22.31 10.00
N ASN A 540 -10.32 22.73 8.78
CA ASN A 540 -10.08 21.82 7.67
C ASN A 540 -8.63 21.35 7.64
N ASP A 541 -8.42 20.21 6.97
CA ASP A 541 -7.11 19.70 6.59
C ASP A 541 -6.13 19.48 7.76
N LEU A 542 -6.63 18.94 8.88
CA LEU A 542 -5.77 18.44 9.96
C LEU A 542 -4.96 17.25 9.43
N VAL A 543 -3.65 17.39 9.33
CA VAL A 543 -2.76 16.32 8.86
C VAL A 543 -2.50 15.36 10.00
N LEU A 544 -2.71 14.07 9.74
CA LEU A 544 -2.44 12.99 10.68
C LEU A 544 -1.09 12.35 10.40
N SER A 545 -0.32 12.11 11.45
CA SER A 545 0.94 11.38 11.40
C SER A 545 1.06 10.40 12.57
N SER A 546 1.89 9.37 12.41
CA SER A 546 2.23 8.41 13.46
C SER A 546 3.70 8.48 13.82
N THR A 547 4.01 8.21 15.07
CA THR A 547 5.38 7.95 15.52
C THR A 547 5.41 6.61 16.22
N LEU A 548 6.29 5.71 15.76
CA LEU A 548 6.46 4.40 16.37
C LEU A 548 7.10 4.53 17.75
N VAL A 549 6.48 3.87 18.72
CA VAL A 549 6.97 3.75 20.10
C VAL A 549 7.64 2.38 20.30
N ALA A 550 7.02 1.31 19.80
CA ALA A 550 7.53 -0.06 19.85
C ALA A 550 6.99 -0.89 18.67
N PRO A 551 7.81 -1.83 18.13
CA PRO A 551 9.18 -2.22 18.52
C PRO A 551 10.23 -1.18 18.13
N SER A 552 11.34 -1.11 18.86
CA SER A 552 12.48 -0.26 18.47
C SER A 552 13.12 -0.75 17.18
N GLY A 553 13.53 0.16 16.29
CA GLY A 553 14.13 -0.19 15.00
C GLY A 553 13.12 -0.51 13.89
N GLY A 554 11.82 -0.36 14.16
CA GLY A 554 10.76 -0.49 13.16
C GLY A 554 10.51 0.82 12.40
N VAL A 555 9.41 0.87 11.65
CA VAL A 555 9.00 2.00 10.81
C VAL A 555 7.71 2.64 11.33
N ASN A 556 7.53 3.92 11.04
CA ASN A 556 6.27 4.61 11.30
C ASN A 556 5.15 4.06 10.40
N ALA A 557 3.94 4.04 10.93
CA ALA A 557 2.78 3.62 10.17
C ALA A 557 2.24 4.73 9.26
N SER A 558 1.71 4.35 8.12
CA SER A 558 0.84 5.22 7.33
C SER A 558 -0.56 5.25 7.92
N LEU A 559 -1.20 6.42 7.90
CA LEU A 559 -2.57 6.63 8.36
C LEU A 559 -3.51 6.82 7.16
N SER A 560 -4.69 6.23 7.20
CA SER A 560 -5.71 6.45 6.19
C SER A 560 -7.09 6.60 6.84
N PRO A 561 -7.79 7.75 6.59
CA PRO A 561 -7.31 8.92 5.86
C PRO A 561 -6.13 9.62 6.53
N ALA A 562 -5.27 10.27 5.76
CA ALA A 562 -4.12 11.03 6.25
C ALA A 562 -4.48 12.47 6.66
N THR A 563 -5.66 12.94 6.30
CA THR A 563 -6.20 14.25 6.68
C THR A 563 -7.65 14.11 7.10
N ILE A 564 -8.05 14.92 8.09
CA ILE A 564 -9.42 14.98 8.61
C ILE A 564 -9.81 16.45 8.84
N SER A 565 -11.11 16.73 9.01
CA SER A 565 -11.61 18.08 9.23
C SER A 565 -12.61 18.11 10.37
N ILE A 566 -12.47 19.09 11.28
CA ILE A 566 -13.46 19.41 12.30
C ILE A 566 -14.47 20.38 11.68
N THR A 567 -15.66 19.92 11.38
CA THR A 567 -16.70 20.69 10.69
C THR A 567 -17.83 21.17 11.59
N SER A 568 -17.91 20.64 12.82
CA SER A 568 -18.92 21.05 13.81
C SER A 568 -18.52 20.68 15.24
N GLY A 569 -19.02 21.42 16.23
CA GLY A 569 -18.92 21.08 17.66
C GLY A 569 -17.50 20.99 18.22
N GLY A 570 -16.49 21.48 17.51
CA GLY A 570 -15.09 21.49 17.98
C GLY A 570 -14.45 20.10 18.05
N THR A 571 -15.07 19.08 17.46
CA THR A 571 -14.60 17.68 17.52
C THR A 571 -14.91 16.96 16.23
N ILE A 572 -14.08 15.99 15.91
CA ILE A 572 -14.32 14.99 14.87
C ILE A 572 -14.05 13.60 15.43
N THR A 573 -14.92 12.65 15.11
CA THR A 573 -14.66 11.21 15.30
C THR A 573 -14.61 10.56 13.92
N GLN A 574 -13.40 10.17 13.51
CA GLN A 574 -13.15 9.50 12.23
C GLN A 574 -13.32 7.99 12.43
N ALA A 575 -14.47 7.45 12.02
CA ALA A 575 -14.85 6.05 12.23
C ALA A 575 -14.10 5.04 11.35
N SER A 576 -13.44 5.48 10.29
CA SER A 576 -12.70 4.63 9.35
C SER A 576 -11.20 4.86 9.37
N GLN A 577 -10.66 5.31 10.51
CA GLN A 577 -9.22 5.50 10.64
C GLN A 577 -8.50 4.16 10.64
N THR A 578 -7.40 4.07 9.89
CA THR A 578 -6.54 2.88 9.87
C THR A 578 -5.08 3.24 10.14
N VAL A 579 -4.35 2.26 10.69
CA VAL A 579 -2.90 2.29 10.92
C VAL A 579 -2.30 1.11 10.16
N SER A 580 -1.35 1.35 9.26
CA SER A 580 -0.87 0.34 8.31
C SER A 580 0.06 -0.71 8.93
N GLU A 581 0.60 -0.48 10.13
CA GLU A 581 1.69 -1.25 10.73
C GLU A 581 1.33 -1.85 12.09
N VAL A 582 2.05 -2.92 12.43
CA VAL A 582 2.08 -3.53 13.76
C VAL A 582 2.87 -2.65 14.72
N GLY A 583 2.45 -2.61 15.99
CA GLY A 583 3.21 -1.89 17.02
C GLY A 583 2.38 -1.05 17.95
N VAL A 584 3.08 -0.23 18.71
CA VAL A 584 2.54 0.83 19.58
C VAL A 584 2.98 2.16 18.99
N PHE A 585 2.05 3.10 18.87
CA PHE A 585 2.31 4.40 18.23
C PHE A 585 1.78 5.55 19.10
N THR A 586 2.32 6.74 18.90
CA THR A 586 1.61 7.99 19.17
C THR A 586 1.07 8.53 17.84
N LEU A 587 -0.15 9.07 17.86
CA LEU A 587 -0.79 9.69 16.71
C LEU A 587 -0.86 11.20 16.92
N THR A 588 -0.47 11.96 15.92
CA THR A 588 -0.42 13.43 15.98
C THR A 588 -1.36 14.02 14.93
N ALA A 589 -2.19 14.97 15.36
CA ALA A 589 -3.00 15.81 14.48
C ALA A 589 -2.38 17.21 14.41
N THR A 590 -1.98 17.61 13.20
CA THR A 590 -1.30 18.89 12.95
C THR A 590 -2.18 19.79 12.10
N PRO A 591 -2.65 20.93 12.63
CA PRO A 591 -3.35 21.94 11.84
C PRO A 591 -2.44 22.57 10.78
N PRO A 592 -2.98 23.05 9.63
CA PRO A 592 -2.23 23.83 8.67
C PRO A 592 -1.60 25.08 9.31
N VAL A 593 -0.39 25.40 8.92
CA VAL A 593 0.28 26.65 9.34
C VAL A 593 -0.57 27.83 8.84
N SER A 594 -0.90 28.77 9.75
CA SER A 594 -1.78 29.91 9.44
C SER A 594 -3.21 29.54 8.99
N GLY A 595 -3.63 28.28 9.19
CA GLY A 595 -4.92 27.79 8.71
C GLY A 595 -6.13 28.28 9.51
N TYR A 596 -5.94 28.82 10.72
CA TYR A 596 -7.04 29.31 11.58
C TYR A 596 -7.04 30.84 11.67
N PHE A 597 -7.74 31.50 10.76
CA PHE A 597 -7.78 32.97 10.64
C PHE A 597 -6.38 33.62 10.58
N GLY A 598 -5.41 32.96 9.94
CA GLY A 598 -4.03 33.42 9.86
C GLY A 598 -3.16 33.14 11.10
N LEU A 599 -3.68 32.38 12.08
CA LEU A 599 -2.98 32.03 13.32
C LEU A 599 -2.64 30.53 13.34
N THR A 600 -1.58 30.21 14.09
CA THR A 600 -1.16 28.82 14.33
C THR A 600 -1.93 28.24 15.52
N VAL A 601 -2.47 27.04 15.33
CA VAL A 601 -3.04 26.21 16.42
C VAL A 601 -2.01 25.14 16.78
N PRO A 602 -1.76 24.86 18.09
CA PRO A 602 -0.83 23.81 18.49
C PRO A 602 -1.27 22.42 18.01
N SER A 603 -0.33 21.60 17.55
CA SER A 603 -0.58 20.18 17.22
C SER A 603 -0.98 19.40 18.49
N GLY A 604 -1.83 18.41 18.35
CA GLY A 604 -2.19 17.47 19.40
C GLY A 604 -1.57 16.11 19.16
N THR A 605 -1.02 15.48 20.21
CA THR A 605 -0.47 14.12 20.13
C THR A 605 -1.17 13.24 21.18
N SER A 606 -1.54 12.02 20.77
CA SER A 606 -2.15 11.02 21.65
C SER A 606 -1.16 10.50 22.72
N SER A 607 -1.68 9.87 23.75
CA SER A 607 -0.90 8.90 24.52
C SER A 607 -0.48 7.71 23.64
N ASN A 608 0.41 6.84 24.16
CA ASN A 608 0.74 5.59 23.50
C ASN A 608 -0.52 4.79 23.19
N SER A 609 -0.70 4.45 21.92
CA SER A 609 -1.90 3.81 21.38
C SER A 609 -1.57 2.48 20.69
N GLY A 610 -2.51 1.58 20.69
CA GLY A 610 -2.35 0.22 20.19
C GLY A 610 -2.27 -0.73 21.39
N ARG A 611 -1.94 -1.91 21.22
CA ARG A 611 -1.03 -2.66 20.35
C ARG A 611 -1.77 -3.10 19.09
N PHE A 612 -1.31 -2.63 17.96
CA PHE A 612 -1.76 -3.10 16.66
C PHE A 612 -1.08 -4.43 16.34
N VAL A 613 -1.85 -5.41 15.84
CA VAL A 613 -1.39 -6.75 15.50
C VAL A 613 -1.54 -6.99 13.99
N PRO A 614 -0.92 -8.00 13.36
CA PRO A 614 -1.19 -8.30 11.97
C PRO A 614 -2.68 -8.61 11.73
N TYR A 615 -3.16 -8.35 10.52
CA TYR A 615 -4.48 -8.81 10.09
C TYR A 615 -4.48 -10.32 9.83
N GLY A 616 -3.39 -10.84 9.29
CA GLY A 616 -3.19 -12.25 9.01
C GLY A 616 -1.79 -12.57 8.50
N PHE A 617 -1.55 -13.85 8.19
CA PHE A 617 -0.34 -14.34 7.56
C PHE A 617 -0.62 -14.75 6.12
N ALA A 618 0.16 -14.26 5.18
CA ALA A 618 0.13 -14.65 3.78
C ALA A 618 1.28 -15.62 3.47
N VAL A 619 1.02 -16.61 2.62
CA VAL A 619 2.05 -17.50 2.05
C VAL A 619 2.43 -16.96 0.68
N THR A 620 3.72 -16.75 0.46
CA THR A 620 4.28 -16.32 -0.82
C THR A 620 5.52 -17.13 -1.16
N ASN A 621 5.93 -17.10 -2.43
CA ASN A 621 7.11 -17.81 -2.93
C ASN A 621 7.09 -19.30 -2.55
N ASN A 622 5.90 -19.91 -2.57
CA ASN A 622 5.70 -21.29 -2.17
C ASN A 622 6.09 -22.26 -3.30
N THR A 623 6.93 -23.23 -2.92
CA THR A 623 7.35 -24.34 -3.76
C THR A 623 7.25 -25.60 -2.95
N LEU A 624 6.67 -26.66 -3.51
CA LEU A 624 6.71 -27.99 -2.96
C LEU A 624 7.60 -28.83 -3.87
N ASN A 625 8.78 -29.20 -3.33
CA ASN A 625 9.71 -30.06 -4.04
C ASN A 625 9.38 -31.51 -3.68
N ASP A 626 9.13 -32.31 -4.68
CA ASP A 626 8.99 -33.76 -4.53
C ASP A 626 10.34 -34.30 -4.02
N ARG A 627 10.32 -35.28 -3.06
CA ARG A 627 11.50 -36.02 -2.64
C ARG A 627 12.61 -35.16 -1.98
N SER A 628 12.40 -34.77 -0.73
CA SER A 628 13.30 -33.89 0.04
C SER A 628 14.58 -34.55 0.60
N ASP A 629 14.69 -35.88 0.56
CA ASP A 629 15.80 -36.63 1.15
C ASP A 629 17.11 -36.59 0.31
N ILE A 630 17.10 -35.93 -0.82
CA ILE A 630 18.18 -35.92 -1.82
C ILE A 630 18.93 -34.62 -1.97
N ASN A 631 19.27 -33.93 -0.88
CA ASN A 631 20.05 -32.68 -0.91
C ASN A 631 19.35 -31.50 -1.60
N ILE A 632 18.08 -31.34 -1.38
CA ILE A 632 17.37 -30.13 -1.79
C ILE A 632 17.84 -28.97 -0.92
N ALA A 633 18.16 -27.84 -1.54
CA ALA A 633 18.54 -26.65 -0.80
C ALA A 633 17.39 -26.15 0.10
N THR A 634 17.72 -25.58 1.26
CA THR A 634 16.77 -25.11 2.25
C THR A 634 16.31 -23.66 2.03
N ALA A 635 16.83 -23.00 0.98
CA ALA A 635 16.52 -21.60 0.66
C ALA A 635 15.40 -21.49 -0.39
N ILE A 636 14.53 -20.49 -0.23
CA ILE A 636 13.51 -20.14 -1.21
C ILE A 636 14.16 -19.83 -2.56
N GLY A 637 13.58 -20.36 -3.65
CA GLY A 637 14.11 -20.20 -5.00
C GLY A 637 15.20 -21.19 -5.39
N SER A 638 15.55 -22.14 -4.51
CA SER A 638 16.43 -23.25 -4.86
C SER A 638 15.65 -24.35 -5.61
N SER A 639 16.29 -24.92 -6.64
CA SER A 639 15.75 -26.02 -7.42
C SER A 639 16.17 -27.37 -6.86
N GLU A 640 15.41 -28.41 -7.18
CA GLU A 640 15.76 -29.78 -6.88
C GLU A 640 17.08 -30.18 -7.54
N SER A 641 17.85 -31.02 -6.84
CA SER A 641 19.09 -31.59 -7.39
C SER A 641 18.85 -32.75 -8.38
N CYS A 642 17.60 -33.26 -8.42
CA CYS A 642 17.14 -34.26 -9.38
C CYS A 642 15.72 -33.93 -9.84
N ALA A 643 15.41 -34.23 -11.10
CA ALA A 643 14.06 -34.09 -11.60
C ALA A 643 13.20 -35.28 -11.17
N SER A 644 12.08 -35.00 -10.49
CA SER A 644 11.03 -35.96 -10.14
C SER A 644 9.68 -35.27 -10.18
N ASP A 645 8.67 -35.99 -10.62
CA ASP A 645 7.27 -35.51 -10.66
C ASP A 645 6.39 -36.26 -9.64
N PHE A 646 7.00 -36.95 -8.69
CA PHE A 646 6.31 -37.72 -7.66
C PHE A 646 7.16 -37.91 -6.40
N THR A 647 6.50 -38.37 -5.34
CA THR A 647 7.14 -38.77 -4.07
C THR A 647 6.66 -40.17 -3.67
N TYR A 648 7.50 -40.99 -3.05
CA TYR A 648 7.03 -42.27 -2.47
C TYR A 648 6.32 -42.05 -1.13
N LEU A 649 5.34 -42.91 -0.82
CA LEU A 649 4.73 -42.94 0.52
C LEU A 649 5.78 -43.30 1.57
N GLY A 650 5.94 -42.46 2.60
CA GLY A 650 6.99 -42.57 3.61
C GLY A 650 8.26 -41.80 3.27
N GLU A 651 8.34 -41.19 2.09
CA GLU A 651 9.41 -40.28 1.70
C GLU A 651 8.99 -38.83 1.95
N PRO A 652 9.83 -37.97 2.52
CA PRO A 652 9.49 -36.57 2.72
C PRO A 652 9.52 -35.76 1.41
N ALA A 653 8.51 -34.89 1.23
CA ALA A 653 8.54 -33.78 0.26
C ALA A 653 8.92 -32.49 0.98
N ARG A 654 9.65 -31.60 0.33
CA ARG A 654 10.11 -30.33 0.92
C ARG A 654 9.21 -29.18 0.51
N ALA A 655 8.53 -28.59 1.49
CA ALA A 655 7.81 -27.34 1.33
C ALA A 655 8.73 -26.16 1.65
N LEU A 656 8.94 -25.25 0.68
CA LEU A 656 9.66 -23.99 0.84
C LEU A 656 8.66 -22.86 0.63
N PHE A 657 8.53 -21.96 1.59
CA PHE A 657 7.62 -20.82 1.47
C PHE A 657 8.02 -19.68 2.39
N ARG A 658 7.55 -18.48 2.05
CA ARG A 658 7.68 -17.29 2.89
C ARG A 658 6.34 -17.00 3.56
N LEU A 659 6.37 -16.86 4.88
CA LEU A 659 5.27 -16.28 5.65
C LEU A 659 5.47 -14.78 5.76
N THR A 660 4.45 -14.01 5.38
CA THR A 660 4.44 -12.55 5.50
C THR A 660 3.30 -12.16 6.42
N ALA A 661 3.58 -11.46 7.50
CA ALA A 661 2.58 -10.80 8.32
C ALA A 661 2.02 -9.61 7.53
N VAL A 662 0.68 -9.57 7.33
CA VAL A 662 0.05 -8.57 6.47
C VAL A 662 -0.99 -7.75 7.22
N ASN A 663 -1.25 -6.54 6.75
CA ASN A 663 -2.36 -5.71 7.17
C ASN A 663 -3.64 -6.05 6.38
N ALA A 664 -4.76 -5.42 6.72
CA ALA A 664 -6.07 -5.71 6.10
C ALA A 664 -6.12 -5.43 4.58
N SER A 665 -5.23 -4.61 4.03
CA SER A 665 -5.10 -4.38 2.58
C SER A 665 -4.13 -5.35 1.89
N GLY A 666 -3.53 -6.31 2.63
CA GLY A 666 -2.56 -7.27 2.11
C GLY A 666 -1.11 -6.76 2.09
N GLY A 667 -0.84 -5.54 2.53
CA GLY A 667 0.51 -4.99 2.65
C GLY A 667 1.29 -5.64 3.79
N SER A 668 2.61 -5.83 3.61
CA SER A 668 3.49 -6.38 4.65
C SER A 668 3.58 -5.44 5.85
N THR A 669 3.47 -5.99 7.06
CA THR A 669 3.69 -5.26 8.32
C THR A 669 5.13 -5.44 8.78
N GLN A 670 5.98 -4.47 8.45
CA GLN A 670 7.44 -4.55 8.66
C GLN A 670 7.83 -4.62 10.14
N ASN A 671 6.98 -4.11 11.03
CA ASN A 671 7.23 -4.10 12.47
C ASN A 671 6.93 -5.44 13.16
N TYR A 672 6.49 -6.47 12.41
CA TYR A 672 6.27 -7.81 12.96
C TYR A 672 7.61 -8.56 13.04
N PHE A 673 8.42 -8.24 14.07
CA PHE A 673 9.71 -8.88 14.37
C PHE A 673 10.01 -8.81 15.88
N GLY A 674 11.04 -9.52 16.32
CA GLY A 674 11.44 -9.56 17.73
C GLY A 674 10.30 -9.99 18.64
N SER A 675 10.05 -9.28 19.73
CA SER A 675 8.98 -9.59 20.68
C SER A 675 7.56 -9.38 20.09
N PHE A 676 7.43 -8.58 19.02
CA PHE A 676 6.15 -8.35 18.34
C PHE A 676 5.80 -9.47 17.36
N ALA A 677 6.76 -10.32 16.97
CA ALA A 677 6.51 -11.54 16.19
C ALA A 677 6.05 -12.67 17.12
N ARG A 678 4.76 -12.80 17.29
CA ARG A 678 4.14 -13.74 18.24
C ARG A 678 3.74 -15.10 17.64
N LEU A 679 4.01 -15.33 16.36
CA LEU A 679 3.84 -16.63 15.72
C LEU A 679 5.08 -17.49 15.98
N PRO A 680 4.98 -18.55 16.78
CA PRO A 680 6.09 -19.51 16.91
C PRO A 680 6.21 -20.31 15.61
N LEU A 681 7.42 -20.36 15.04
CA LEU A 681 7.67 -21.11 13.80
C LEU A 681 8.03 -22.58 14.11
N ASN A 682 7.24 -23.25 14.93
CA ASN A 682 7.33 -24.67 15.24
C ASN A 682 6.10 -25.41 14.73
N VAL A 683 6.30 -26.67 14.36
CA VAL A 683 5.19 -27.55 13.94
C VAL A 683 4.35 -27.95 15.14
N VAL A 684 3.03 -27.84 14.97
CA VAL A 684 2.02 -28.27 15.95
C VAL A 684 1.11 -29.34 15.34
N THR A 685 0.40 -30.09 16.17
CA THR A 685 -0.37 -31.26 15.75
C THR A 685 -1.88 -31.12 15.88
N SER A 686 -2.36 -29.98 16.42
CA SER A 686 -3.79 -29.77 16.66
C SER A 686 -4.24 -28.37 16.26
N LEU A 687 -5.45 -28.29 15.70
CA LEU A 687 -6.10 -27.02 15.37
C LEU A 687 -6.29 -26.17 16.64
N GLY A 688 -6.04 -24.87 16.53
CA GLY A 688 -6.12 -23.92 17.64
C GLY A 688 -4.82 -23.74 18.44
N SER A 689 -3.80 -24.58 18.26
CA SER A 689 -2.48 -24.40 18.83
C SER A 689 -1.71 -23.28 18.13
N ASN A 690 -0.87 -22.56 18.86
CA ASN A 690 0.00 -21.52 18.30
C ASN A 690 1.22 -22.17 17.64
N GLY A 691 1.41 -21.89 16.34
CA GLY A 691 2.47 -22.48 15.52
C GLY A 691 2.03 -22.76 14.10
N LEU A 692 2.74 -23.67 13.43
CA LEU A 692 2.49 -24.10 12.06
C LEU A 692 1.85 -25.51 12.07
N LEU A 693 0.60 -25.61 11.66
CA LEU A 693 -0.13 -26.86 11.50
C LEU A 693 -0.24 -27.20 10.02
N PHE A 694 0.34 -28.32 9.63
CA PHE A 694 0.25 -28.82 8.25
C PHE A 694 -0.90 -29.80 8.09
N GLY A 695 -1.48 -29.87 6.91
CA GLY A 695 -2.53 -30.80 6.54
C GLY A 695 -2.31 -31.38 5.15
N ALA A 696 -2.87 -32.56 4.89
CA ALA A 696 -2.86 -33.22 3.61
C ALA A 696 -4.25 -33.77 3.27
N GLN A 697 -4.65 -33.63 2.00
CA GLN A 697 -5.93 -34.09 1.48
C GLN A 697 -5.73 -34.63 0.05
N TYR A 698 -6.59 -35.54 -0.39
CA TYR A 698 -6.57 -36.05 -1.76
C TYR A 698 -7.98 -36.11 -2.36
N GLY A 699 -8.03 -36.11 -3.69
CA GLY A 699 -9.24 -36.29 -4.47
C GLY A 699 -10.02 -35.02 -4.74
N SER A 700 -10.91 -35.08 -5.71
CA SER A 700 -11.80 -33.97 -6.07
C SER A 700 -12.86 -33.68 -5.01
N THR A 701 -13.31 -34.70 -4.27
CA THR A 701 -13.99 -34.57 -3.00
C THR A 701 -12.93 -34.79 -1.93
N PRO A 702 -12.50 -33.75 -1.20
CA PRO A 702 -11.37 -33.87 -0.30
C PRO A 702 -11.55 -34.94 0.77
N VAL A 703 -10.56 -35.82 0.91
CA VAL A 703 -10.45 -36.79 1.97
C VAL A 703 -9.18 -36.50 2.76
N SER A 704 -9.30 -36.42 4.09
CA SER A 704 -8.17 -36.06 4.94
C SER A 704 -7.14 -37.18 5.02
N LEU A 705 -5.88 -36.81 4.94
CA LEU A 705 -4.70 -37.63 5.19
C LEU A 705 -3.91 -37.17 6.42
N ASN A 706 -4.45 -36.25 7.23
CA ASN A 706 -3.76 -35.63 8.34
C ASN A 706 -3.20 -36.63 9.36
N THR A 707 -3.91 -37.74 9.61
CA THR A 707 -3.43 -38.77 10.52
C THR A 707 -2.20 -39.54 10.05
N ARG A 708 -1.90 -39.41 8.74
CA ARG A 708 -0.75 -40.05 8.07
C ARG A 708 0.35 -39.07 7.79
N LEU A 709 0.10 -37.76 7.99
CA LEU A 709 1.06 -36.68 7.70
C LEU A 709 1.94 -36.45 8.91
N ALA A 710 3.25 -36.67 8.74
CA ALA A 710 4.27 -36.17 9.65
C ALA A 710 4.92 -34.93 9.03
N ALA A 711 5.03 -33.86 9.80
CA ALA A 711 5.68 -32.64 9.38
C ALA A 711 6.83 -32.29 10.33
N SER A 712 7.93 -31.79 9.79
CA SER A 712 9.08 -31.33 10.59
C SER A 712 9.67 -30.06 9.99
N CYS A 713 10.12 -29.17 10.87
CA CYS A 713 10.84 -28.00 10.45
C CYS A 713 12.30 -28.33 10.17
N VAL A 714 12.77 -28.07 8.97
CA VAL A 714 14.18 -28.25 8.58
C VAL A 714 14.95 -26.95 8.76
N SER A 715 14.34 -25.82 8.37
CA SER A 715 14.84 -24.47 8.62
C SER A 715 13.63 -23.54 8.79
N CYS A 716 13.38 -23.12 10.01
CA CYS A 716 12.34 -22.17 10.36
C CYS A 716 13.02 -20.95 10.95
N GLY A 717 13.21 -19.94 10.12
CA GLY A 717 13.84 -18.67 10.52
C GLY A 717 13.01 -17.91 11.56
N SER A 718 13.42 -16.72 11.86
CA SER A 718 12.64 -15.76 12.65
C SER A 718 12.07 -14.68 11.73
N PHE A 719 11.00 -14.03 12.18
CA PHE A 719 10.47 -12.88 11.43
C PHE A 719 11.45 -11.72 11.44
N ALA A 720 11.74 -11.20 10.25
CA ALA A 720 12.49 -9.98 10.01
C ALA A 720 11.69 -9.11 9.03
N ALA A 721 11.46 -7.85 9.37
CA ALA A 721 10.62 -6.93 8.57
C ALA A 721 9.27 -7.56 8.15
N GLY A 722 8.62 -8.28 9.06
CA GLY A 722 7.33 -8.92 8.82
C GLY A 722 7.36 -10.21 8.00
N GLN A 723 8.53 -10.74 7.67
CA GLN A 723 8.68 -11.93 6.83
C GLN A 723 9.54 -12.99 7.51
N ALA A 724 9.21 -14.26 7.25
CA ALA A 724 9.99 -15.40 7.68
C ALA A 724 10.00 -16.47 6.60
N ASP A 725 11.17 -17.01 6.29
CA ASP A 725 11.34 -18.13 5.37
C ASP A 725 11.25 -19.44 6.13
N VAL A 726 10.51 -20.39 5.56
CA VAL A 726 10.24 -21.70 6.17
C VAL A 726 10.59 -22.79 5.16
N ALA A 727 11.36 -23.76 5.62
CA ALA A 727 11.60 -25.03 4.95
C ALA A 727 11.11 -26.16 5.86
N ALA A 728 10.11 -26.91 5.42
CA ALA A 728 9.52 -28.00 6.18
C ALA A 728 9.46 -29.28 5.34
N ASP A 729 9.76 -30.41 5.98
CA ASP A 729 9.55 -31.73 5.39
C ASP A 729 8.16 -32.26 5.76
N LEU A 730 7.45 -32.69 4.72
CA LEU A 730 6.11 -33.24 4.80
C LEU A 730 6.15 -34.72 4.35
N THR A 731 6.02 -35.63 5.29
CA THR A 731 6.09 -37.07 5.03
C THR A 731 4.69 -37.67 5.11
N LEU A 732 4.17 -38.12 3.98
CA LEU A 732 2.91 -38.85 3.97
C LEU A 732 3.20 -40.35 4.16
N GLY A 733 2.88 -40.87 5.32
CA GLY A 733 3.08 -42.27 5.65
C GLY A 733 2.17 -43.21 4.86
N ARG A 734 2.55 -44.49 4.78
CA ARG A 734 1.72 -45.59 4.24
C ARG A 734 0.46 -45.75 5.08
N ALA A 735 -0.65 -46.17 4.46
CA ALA A 735 -1.92 -46.42 5.17
C ALA A 735 -1.85 -47.60 6.12
N SER A 736 -1.03 -48.58 5.80
CA SER A 736 -0.81 -49.77 6.57
C SER A 736 0.66 -50.18 6.50
N ALA A 737 1.15 -50.80 7.55
CA ALA A 737 2.48 -51.38 7.57
C ALA A 737 2.58 -52.67 6.75
N SER A 738 1.43 -53.31 6.44
CA SER A 738 1.36 -54.66 5.83
C SER A 738 0.53 -54.72 4.53
N ALA A 739 0.01 -53.58 4.06
CA ALA A 739 -0.78 -53.52 2.83
C ALA A 739 -0.36 -52.39 1.92
N VAL A 740 -0.41 -52.63 0.60
CA VAL A 740 -0.13 -51.63 -0.44
C VAL A 740 -1.31 -50.70 -0.58
N ASP A 741 -1.07 -49.40 -0.66
CA ASP A 741 -2.07 -48.35 -0.87
C ASP A 741 -1.71 -47.35 -1.99
N GLY A 742 -2.70 -46.54 -2.39
CA GLY A 742 -2.55 -45.62 -3.52
C GLY A 742 -2.82 -46.30 -4.87
N PRO A 743 -2.42 -45.72 -5.98
CA PRO A 743 -1.69 -44.48 -6.15
C PRO A 743 -2.53 -43.21 -5.85
N TYR A 744 -1.91 -42.16 -5.35
CA TYR A 744 -2.50 -40.83 -5.21
C TYR A 744 -1.95 -39.93 -6.32
N ASN A 745 -2.65 -39.86 -7.46
CA ASN A 745 -2.18 -39.13 -8.64
C ASN A 745 -3.33 -38.57 -9.49
N GLY A 746 -3.03 -37.68 -10.42
CA GLY A 746 -4.04 -37.06 -11.27
C GLY A 746 -5.14 -36.36 -10.45
N THR A 747 -6.40 -36.69 -10.68
CA THR A 747 -7.55 -36.16 -9.92
C THR A 747 -7.58 -36.60 -8.46
N ASN A 748 -6.83 -37.61 -8.09
CA ASN A 748 -6.64 -38.09 -6.73
C ASN A 748 -5.28 -37.68 -6.14
N GLY A 749 -4.58 -36.77 -6.76
CA GLY A 749 -3.32 -36.23 -6.25
C GLY A 749 -3.49 -35.57 -4.88
N VAL A 750 -2.38 -35.49 -4.13
CA VAL A 750 -2.35 -34.94 -2.76
C VAL A 750 -2.16 -33.43 -2.81
N SER A 751 -2.99 -32.72 -2.07
CA SER A 751 -2.82 -31.29 -1.78
C SER A 751 -2.44 -31.09 -0.32
N PHE A 752 -1.47 -30.19 -0.09
CA PHE A 752 -1.02 -29.79 1.23
C PHE A 752 -1.52 -28.40 1.58
N GLY A 753 -1.75 -28.17 2.88
CA GLY A 753 -2.16 -26.88 3.42
C GLY A 753 -1.42 -26.56 4.71
N LEU A 754 -1.46 -25.28 5.04
CA LEU A 754 -0.87 -24.69 6.24
C LEU A 754 -1.93 -23.88 6.98
N VAL A 755 -2.07 -24.13 8.28
CA VAL A 755 -2.74 -23.26 9.24
C VAL A 755 -1.67 -22.68 10.15
N ALA A 756 -1.51 -21.35 10.16
CA ALA A 756 -0.65 -20.67 11.11
C ALA A 756 -1.50 -19.90 12.11
N ARG A 757 -1.12 -19.93 13.39
CA ARG A 757 -1.79 -19.19 14.45
C ARG A 757 -0.77 -18.62 15.42
N ASP A 758 -0.85 -17.30 15.68
CA ASP A 758 0.00 -16.66 16.68
C ASP A 758 -0.66 -16.58 18.07
N ALA A 759 0.08 -16.08 19.04
CA ALA A 759 -0.41 -15.96 20.41
C ALA A 759 -1.45 -14.84 20.61
N ASP A 760 -1.72 -14.01 19.61
CA ASP A 760 -2.83 -13.04 19.56
C ASP A 760 -4.06 -13.60 18.82
N ALA A 761 -4.03 -14.91 18.51
CA ALA A 761 -5.02 -15.59 17.70
C ALA A 761 -5.18 -15.05 16.28
N VAL A 762 -4.10 -14.47 15.73
CA VAL A 762 -4.04 -14.08 14.32
C VAL A 762 -3.76 -15.34 13.49
N GLY A 763 -4.58 -15.56 12.46
CA GLY A 763 -4.49 -16.71 11.56
C GLY A 763 -4.02 -16.34 10.14
N MET A 764 -4.31 -17.25 9.17
CA MET A 764 -4.01 -17.01 7.76
C MET A 764 -4.89 -15.89 7.19
N SER A 765 -4.34 -15.10 6.28
CA SER A 765 -5.07 -14.02 5.59
C SER A 765 -5.87 -14.51 4.39
N SER A 766 -5.51 -15.64 3.81
CA SER A 766 -6.22 -16.30 2.71
C SER A 766 -6.64 -17.69 3.16
N LEU A 767 -7.93 -18.00 3.07
CA LEU A 767 -8.52 -19.24 3.57
C LEU A 767 -9.07 -20.04 2.38
N ASN A 768 -8.26 -21.02 1.91
CA ASN A 768 -8.61 -21.90 0.79
C ASN A 768 -8.23 -23.37 1.02
N PHE A 769 -7.93 -23.73 2.27
CA PHE A 769 -7.67 -25.09 2.71
C PHE A 769 -8.42 -25.36 4.03
N ASN A 770 -9.32 -26.32 4.02
CA ASN A 770 -10.07 -26.73 5.21
C ASN A 770 -9.36 -27.94 5.84
N TRP A 771 -8.66 -27.74 6.95
CA TRP A 771 -7.79 -28.75 7.57
C TRP A 771 -8.57 -29.95 8.14
N ASP A 772 -9.71 -29.71 8.76
CA ASP A 772 -10.50 -30.75 9.42
C ASP A 772 -11.70 -31.22 8.59
N LEU A 773 -11.92 -30.65 7.41
CA LEU A 773 -13.06 -30.86 6.52
C LEU A 773 -14.42 -30.53 7.15
N ALA A 774 -14.41 -29.72 8.22
CA ALA A 774 -15.61 -29.35 8.96
C ALA A 774 -15.75 -27.79 8.94
N GLY A 775 -16.84 -27.27 8.43
CA GLY A 775 -17.11 -25.83 8.43
C GLY A 775 -16.36 -25.06 7.34
N ALA A 776 -15.81 -23.90 7.71
CA ALA A 776 -15.09 -23.02 6.80
C ALA A 776 -13.60 -23.39 6.75
N ALA A 777 -12.92 -23.00 5.69
CA ALA A 777 -11.46 -23.15 5.57
C ALA A 777 -10.72 -22.34 6.64
N GLU A 778 -9.70 -22.91 7.26
CA GLU A 778 -8.87 -22.29 8.30
C GLU A 778 -7.45 -21.97 7.82
N GLY A 779 -7.03 -22.57 6.70
CA GLY A 779 -5.67 -22.53 6.19
C GLY A 779 -5.53 -22.12 4.75
N THR A 780 -4.29 -22.11 4.30
CA THR A 780 -3.89 -21.79 2.93
C THR A 780 -3.21 -22.99 2.28
N ARG A 781 -3.52 -23.29 1.02
CA ARG A 781 -2.82 -24.32 0.24
C ARG A 781 -1.37 -23.93 0.02
N LEU A 782 -0.49 -24.95 0.13
CA LEU A 782 0.95 -24.77 -0.09
C LEU A 782 1.35 -24.91 -1.57
N GLN A 783 0.62 -25.72 -2.36
CA GLN A 783 0.91 -25.79 -3.79
C GLN A 783 0.34 -24.57 -4.54
N PRO A 784 1.05 -24.06 -5.56
CA PRO A 784 0.56 -22.99 -6.41
C PRO A 784 -0.74 -23.37 -7.14
N GLY A 785 -1.71 -22.50 -7.17
CA GLY A 785 -2.99 -22.74 -7.85
C GLY A 785 -3.76 -23.95 -7.31
N SER A 786 -4.17 -24.84 -8.22
CA SER A 786 -4.87 -26.10 -7.89
C SER A 786 -4.01 -27.35 -8.14
N THR A 787 -2.67 -27.19 -8.27
CA THR A 787 -1.77 -28.32 -8.50
C THR A 787 -1.77 -29.29 -7.32
N THR A 788 -1.46 -30.55 -7.58
CA THR A 788 -1.36 -31.63 -6.61
C THR A 788 -0.06 -32.40 -6.82
N THR A 789 0.40 -33.07 -5.78
CA THR A 789 1.60 -33.91 -5.80
C THR A 789 1.19 -35.37 -5.96
N SER A 790 1.92 -36.11 -6.79
CA SER A 790 1.69 -37.54 -6.99
C SER A 790 2.45 -38.35 -5.94
N TYR A 791 1.75 -39.28 -5.27
CA TYR A 791 2.33 -40.22 -4.34
C TYR A 791 2.09 -41.66 -4.73
N TYR A 792 3.14 -42.47 -4.66
CA TYR A 792 3.09 -43.88 -4.97
C TYR A 792 3.66 -44.73 -3.84
N PHE A 793 3.10 -45.93 -3.64
CA PHE A 793 3.73 -46.95 -2.85
C PHE A 793 4.93 -47.49 -3.64
N GLY A 794 6.13 -47.44 -3.07
CA GLY A 794 7.37 -47.89 -3.68
C GLY A 794 7.94 -49.15 -3.10
N ARG A 795 8.75 -49.87 -3.90
CA ARG A 795 9.63 -50.93 -3.44
C ARG A 795 10.88 -51.01 -4.33
N LEU A 796 12.00 -51.48 -3.77
CA LEU A 796 13.18 -51.82 -4.56
C LEU A 796 13.12 -53.35 -4.88
N LYS A 797 13.29 -53.72 -6.12
CA LYS A 797 13.39 -55.12 -6.57
C LYS A 797 14.80 -55.46 -6.96
N VAL A 798 15.25 -56.61 -6.53
CA VAL A 798 16.53 -57.24 -6.91
C VAL A 798 16.22 -58.63 -7.50
N ASP A 799 16.64 -58.91 -8.72
CA ASP A 799 16.47 -60.22 -9.31
C ASP A 799 17.68 -61.11 -9.11
N SER A 800 17.42 -62.46 -9.07
CA SER A 800 18.48 -63.43 -8.99
C SER A 800 19.38 -63.39 -10.21
N ALA A 801 20.66 -63.61 -10.00
CA ALA A 801 21.66 -63.66 -11.06
C ALA A 801 22.50 -64.92 -10.97
N TYR A 802 22.90 -65.42 -12.12
CA TYR A 802 23.79 -66.54 -12.26
C TYR A 802 24.92 -66.22 -13.24
N GLY A 803 26.17 -66.50 -12.88
CA GLY A 803 27.31 -66.16 -13.73
C GLY A 803 28.54 -67.05 -13.46
N SER A 804 29.56 -66.79 -14.28
CA SER A 804 30.88 -67.45 -14.11
C SER A 804 31.59 -66.99 -12.81
N SER A 805 32.24 -67.95 -12.12
CA SER A 805 33.08 -67.60 -11.01
C SER A 805 34.37 -66.85 -11.37
N LEU A 806 34.64 -66.71 -12.69
CA LEU A 806 35.82 -66.00 -13.22
C LEU A 806 35.54 -64.55 -13.62
N GLN A 807 34.31 -64.12 -13.58
CA GLN A 807 33.87 -62.77 -14.02
C GLN A 807 32.99 -62.12 -12.98
N ASN A 808 33.00 -60.77 -13.00
CA ASN A 808 32.06 -59.97 -12.20
C ASN A 808 30.64 -60.22 -12.73
N LEU A 809 29.65 -60.23 -11.81
CA LEU A 809 28.32 -60.57 -12.14
C LEU A 809 27.40 -59.36 -11.91
N PRO A 810 26.75 -58.84 -12.96
CA PRO A 810 25.70 -57.83 -12.82
C PRO A 810 24.45 -58.42 -12.21
N VAL A 811 23.86 -57.69 -11.25
CA VAL A 811 22.60 -58.07 -10.52
C VAL A 811 21.52 -57.06 -10.91
N PRO A 812 20.45 -57.50 -11.62
CA PRO A 812 19.39 -56.58 -11.98
C PRO A 812 18.71 -56.03 -10.78
N THR A 813 18.74 -54.68 -10.66
CA THR A 813 18.21 -53.92 -9.50
C THR A 813 17.49 -52.69 -9.96
N TRP A 814 16.23 -52.53 -9.55
CA TRP A 814 15.40 -51.36 -9.94
C TRP A 814 14.35 -51.02 -8.91
N ALA A 815 13.92 -49.75 -8.88
CA ALA A 815 12.77 -49.31 -8.13
C ALA A 815 11.46 -49.58 -8.88
N GLU A 816 10.45 -49.98 -8.14
CA GLU A 816 9.08 -50.18 -8.65
C GLU A 816 8.11 -49.31 -7.87
N TYR A 817 7.07 -48.85 -8.54
CA TYR A 817 5.92 -48.16 -7.95
C TYR A 817 4.64 -48.96 -8.16
N TRP A 818 3.68 -48.84 -7.24
CA TRP A 818 2.35 -49.42 -7.35
C TRP A 818 1.49 -48.57 -8.30
N SER A 819 1.02 -49.15 -9.37
CA SER A 819 0.19 -48.49 -10.40
C SER A 819 -1.30 -48.48 -10.10
N GLY A 820 -1.74 -49.11 -8.98
CA GLY A 820 -3.12 -49.38 -8.66
C GLY A 820 -3.53 -50.83 -8.96
N SER A 821 -2.74 -51.56 -9.73
CA SER A 821 -3.02 -52.95 -10.10
C SER A 821 -1.78 -53.83 -10.12
N VAL A 822 -0.64 -53.30 -10.47
CA VAL A 822 0.63 -54.03 -10.55
C VAL A 822 1.80 -53.12 -10.13
N PHE A 823 2.88 -53.73 -9.69
CA PHE A 823 4.15 -53.03 -9.55
C PHE A 823 4.81 -52.85 -10.92
N ALA A 824 5.15 -51.60 -11.27
CA ALA A 824 5.81 -51.25 -12.51
C ALA A 824 7.13 -50.51 -12.22
N ARG A 825 8.10 -50.57 -13.15
CA ARG A 825 9.38 -49.85 -12.99
C ARG A 825 9.21 -48.34 -13.03
N ALA A 826 9.93 -47.65 -12.17
CA ALA A 826 9.97 -46.18 -12.14
C ALA A 826 11.05 -45.64 -13.11
N ASP A 827 10.94 -46.00 -14.39
CA ASP A 827 11.94 -45.79 -15.44
C ASP A 827 11.66 -44.60 -16.38
N GLY A 828 10.56 -43.89 -16.17
CA GLY A 828 10.17 -42.74 -17.00
C GLY A 828 9.66 -43.10 -18.39
N GLN A 829 9.57 -44.40 -18.75
CA GLN A 829 9.13 -44.81 -20.07
C GLN A 829 7.59 -44.87 -20.18
N ALA A 830 7.06 -44.51 -21.34
CA ALA A 830 5.62 -44.58 -21.64
C ALA A 830 4.76 -43.85 -20.56
N SER A 831 5.17 -42.66 -20.14
CA SER A 831 4.50 -41.84 -19.09
C SER A 831 4.51 -42.44 -17.68
N ARG A 832 5.44 -43.34 -17.40
CA ARG A 832 5.66 -43.85 -16.05
C ARG A 832 6.43 -42.83 -15.21
N PRO A 833 6.27 -42.81 -13.88
CA PRO A 833 7.14 -42.07 -12.97
C PRO A 833 8.62 -42.37 -13.21
N LEU A 834 9.46 -41.34 -13.12
CA LEU A 834 10.90 -41.44 -13.26
C LEU A 834 11.61 -41.34 -11.92
N ASP A 835 12.25 -42.43 -11.46
CA ASP A 835 13.13 -42.37 -10.29
C ASP A 835 14.61 -42.26 -10.68
N SER A 836 15.12 -41.04 -10.70
CA SER A 836 16.54 -40.71 -10.83
C SER A 836 17.11 -40.05 -9.57
N CYS A 837 16.42 -40.21 -8.45
CA CYS A 837 16.67 -39.49 -7.19
C CYS A 837 17.03 -40.40 -6.02
N THR A 838 16.44 -41.58 -5.91
CA THR A 838 16.68 -42.48 -4.77
C THR A 838 18.17 -42.83 -4.64
N LYS A 839 18.67 -42.70 -3.44
CA LYS A 839 20.02 -43.06 -3.06
C LYS A 839 20.04 -44.39 -2.31
N LEU A 840 20.82 -45.34 -2.82
CA LEU A 840 21.06 -46.64 -2.18
C LEU A 840 22.36 -46.60 -1.41
N GLY A 841 22.34 -47.03 -0.16
CA GLY A 841 23.53 -47.16 0.64
C GLY A 841 24.43 -48.29 0.10
N VAL A 842 25.68 -47.96 -0.19
CA VAL A 842 26.71 -48.94 -0.57
C VAL A 842 27.37 -49.44 0.71
N PRO A 843 27.38 -50.77 0.98
CA PRO A 843 27.98 -51.33 2.18
C PRO A 843 29.41 -50.86 2.35
N ALA A 844 29.78 -50.44 3.55
CA ALA A 844 31.16 -49.94 3.86
C ALA A 844 32.24 -51.02 3.89
N SER A 845 31.85 -52.30 3.89
CA SER A 845 32.80 -53.43 3.95
C SER A 845 32.58 -54.37 2.78
N SER A 846 33.65 -54.75 2.13
CA SER A 846 33.70 -55.70 1.02
C SER A 846 33.60 -57.17 1.47
N THR A 847 33.48 -57.45 2.75
CA THR A 847 33.40 -58.80 3.29
C THR A 847 32.00 -59.13 3.81
N ILE A 848 31.67 -60.40 3.66
CA ILE A 848 30.46 -61.00 4.22
C ILE A 848 30.19 -60.47 5.64
N THR A 849 29.23 -59.57 5.80
CA THR A 849 28.96 -58.88 7.06
C THR A 849 27.94 -59.60 7.91
N ALA A 850 27.16 -60.52 7.34
CA ALA A 850 26.28 -61.38 8.12
C ALA A 850 27.00 -62.62 8.61
N THR A 851 27.30 -62.67 9.86
CA THR A 851 27.98 -63.81 10.51
C THR A 851 27.03 -65.02 10.63
N THR A 852 25.75 -64.85 10.45
CA THR A 852 24.73 -65.89 10.45
C THR A 852 23.62 -65.61 9.44
N ALA A 853 22.95 -66.61 8.95
CA ALA A 853 21.74 -66.47 8.12
C ALA A 853 20.66 -65.65 8.84
N ALA A 854 20.51 -65.83 10.14
CA ALA A 854 19.57 -65.08 10.94
C ALA A 854 19.77 -63.58 10.92
N ALA A 855 20.99 -63.11 10.89
CA ALA A 855 21.33 -61.65 10.83
C ALA A 855 20.89 -61.03 9.51
N LEU A 856 20.87 -61.74 8.38
CA LEU A 856 20.40 -61.27 7.11
C LEU A 856 18.89 -61.42 6.93
N TYR A 857 18.31 -62.46 7.47
CA TYR A 857 16.95 -62.86 7.23
C TYR A 857 15.94 -62.37 8.25
N CYS A 858 16.32 -62.23 9.50
CA CYS A 858 15.41 -62.01 10.64
C CYS A 858 15.37 -60.59 11.14
N THR A 859 16.30 -59.69 10.76
CA THR A 859 16.40 -58.33 11.28
C THR A 859 16.41 -57.28 10.17
N GLY A 860 15.94 -57.61 8.97
CA GLY A 860 16.07 -56.67 7.85
C GLY A 860 17.52 -56.32 7.53
N GLY A 861 18.44 -57.24 7.75
CA GLY A 861 19.89 -57.03 7.62
C GLY A 861 20.32 -56.63 6.23
N VAL A 862 21.50 -56.00 6.17
CA VAL A 862 22.16 -55.57 4.95
C VAL A 862 23.46 -56.32 4.77
N GLY A 863 23.78 -56.76 3.57
CA GLY A 863 25.10 -57.25 3.23
C GLY A 863 25.12 -58.52 2.37
N LEU A 864 26.15 -59.30 2.51
CA LEU A 864 26.42 -60.50 1.74
C LEU A 864 26.61 -61.70 2.72
N TYR A 865 25.94 -62.81 2.47
CA TYR A 865 26.09 -64.04 3.24
C TYR A 865 26.08 -65.26 2.34
N GLY A 866 27.02 -66.19 2.47
CA GLY A 866 27.02 -67.38 1.66
C GLY A 866 28.28 -68.17 1.69
N SER A 867 28.49 -69.10 0.72
CA SER A 867 29.61 -70.04 0.67
C SER A 867 30.84 -69.48 -0.05
N LEU A 868 30.74 -68.22 -0.59
CA LEU A 868 31.80 -67.61 -1.41
C LEU A 868 32.58 -66.57 -0.63
N ALA A 869 33.90 -66.57 -0.75
CA ALA A 869 34.77 -65.63 -0.09
C ALA A 869 35.22 -64.48 -1.02
N GLY A 870 35.42 -63.30 -0.44
CA GLY A 870 36.00 -62.16 -1.14
C GLY A 870 35.16 -61.54 -2.26
N VAL A 871 33.86 -61.75 -2.24
CA VAL A 871 32.92 -61.06 -3.12
C VAL A 871 32.56 -59.70 -2.55
N THR A 872 32.64 -58.69 -3.38
CA THR A 872 32.29 -57.30 -3.04
C THR A 872 31.13 -56.82 -3.95
N ALA A 873 30.31 -55.93 -3.43
CA ALA A 873 29.26 -55.29 -4.22
C ALA A 873 29.68 -53.86 -4.63
N SER A 874 29.44 -53.47 -5.86
CA SER A 874 29.54 -52.07 -6.29
C SER A 874 28.21 -51.63 -6.88
N PHE A 875 27.87 -50.37 -6.64
CA PHE A 875 26.61 -49.73 -7.10
C PHE A 875 27.00 -48.52 -7.94
N ASN A 876 26.63 -48.51 -9.22
CA ASN A 876 27.01 -47.44 -10.16
C ASN A 876 28.50 -47.05 -10.10
N GLY A 877 29.38 -48.10 -9.91
CA GLY A 877 30.83 -47.92 -9.83
C GLY A 877 31.36 -47.57 -8.44
N ILE A 878 30.54 -47.32 -7.44
CA ILE A 878 30.91 -47.07 -6.02
C ILE A 878 31.04 -48.39 -5.30
N SER A 879 32.22 -48.72 -4.78
CA SER A 879 32.55 -50.04 -4.24
C SER A 879 32.65 -50.14 -2.71
N SER A 880 32.63 -49.04 -1.99
CA SER A 880 32.57 -49.07 -0.52
C SER A 880 32.19 -47.72 0.07
N GLY A 881 31.26 -47.77 1.00
CA GLY A 881 30.77 -46.55 1.70
C GLY A 881 30.22 -45.47 0.77
N GLY A 882 29.32 -44.64 1.24
CA GLY A 882 28.66 -43.63 0.44
C GLY A 882 27.35 -44.10 -0.15
N THR A 883 26.80 -43.35 -1.11
CA THR A 883 25.47 -43.55 -1.71
C THR A 883 25.58 -43.55 -3.23
N ALA A 884 24.86 -44.45 -3.84
CA ALA A 884 24.67 -44.51 -5.31
C ALA A 884 23.27 -44.09 -5.67
N THR A 885 23.11 -43.09 -6.52
CA THR A 885 21.79 -42.62 -7.00
C THR A 885 21.30 -43.53 -8.13
N LEU A 886 20.01 -43.87 -8.11
CA LEU A 886 19.35 -44.58 -9.20
C LEU A 886 19.45 -43.77 -10.51
N GLN A 887 19.56 -44.47 -11.62
CA GLN A 887 19.55 -43.90 -12.97
C GLN A 887 18.39 -44.51 -13.75
N ALA A 888 17.43 -43.70 -14.13
CA ALA A 888 16.18 -44.17 -14.78
C ALA A 888 15.56 -45.38 -14.04
N GLY A 889 15.39 -45.25 -12.74
CA GLY A 889 14.82 -46.27 -11.86
C GLY A 889 15.71 -47.49 -11.60
N SER A 890 16.93 -47.56 -12.08
CA SER A 890 17.79 -48.73 -11.96
C SER A 890 19.14 -48.41 -11.30
N ALA A 891 19.73 -49.40 -10.64
CA ALA A 891 21.12 -49.37 -10.17
C ALA A 891 21.95 -50.39 -10.93
N ALA A 892 23.11 -50.00 -11.42
CA ALA A 892 24.12 -50.95 -11.94
C ALA A 892 24.85 -51.60 -10.75
N VAL A 893 24.23 -52.66 -10.23
CA VAL A 893 24.80 -53.45 -9.13
C VAL A 893 25.66 -54.53 -9.70
N ILE A 894 26.97 -54.58 -9.34
CA ILE A 894 27.91 -55.56 -9.81
C ILE A 894 28.56 -56.23 -8.59
N LEU A 895 28.47 -57.57 -8.54
CA LEU A 895 29.22 -58.36 -7.60
C LEU A 895 30.58 -58.76 -8.20
N SER A 896 31.66 -58.61 -7.49
CA SER A 896 32.97 -59.04 -7.94
C SER A 896 33.05 -60.57 -7.99
N LYS A 897 33.87 -61.10 -8.86
CA LYS A 897 34.19 -62.55 -8.90
C LYS A 897 34.70 -63.02 -7.54
N PRO A 898 34.42 -64.27 -7.11
CA PRO A 898 35.01 -64.83 -5.90
C PRO A 898 36.53 -64.89 -5.92
N THR A 899 37.20 -64.64 -4.84
CA THR A 899 38.68 -64.65 -4.78
C THR A 899 39.30 -65.99 -4.98
N ASN A 900 38.61 -67.05 -4.70
CA ASN A 900 39.06 -68.46 -4.89
C ASN A 900 38.65 -69.05 -6.24
N ASN A 901 38.02 -68.29 -7.11
CA ASN A 901 37.43 -68.77 -8.39
C ASN A 901 36.48 -69.96 -8.21
N GLY A 902 36.03 -70.25 -7.01
CA GLY A 902 35.11 -71.33 -6.70
C GLY A 902 33.65 -71.03 -7.02
N GLY A 903 32.91 -72.08 -7.40
CA GLY A 903 31.48 -71.99 -7.56
C GLY A 903 30.77 -72.06 -6.18
N GLY A 904 29.64 -71.35 -6.08
CA GLY A 904 28.85 -71.37 -4.83
C GLY A 904 27.66 -70.42 -4.95
N TYR A 905 27.10 -70.11 -3.80
CA TYR A 905 26.01 -69.12 -3.72
C TYR A 905 26.35 -67.99 -2.71
N LEU A 906 25.63 -66.93 -2.95
CA LEU A 906 25.69 -65.76 -2.12
C LEU A 906 24.27 -65.15 -2.03
N ASP A 907 23.80 -64.91 -0.83
CA ASP A 907 22.62 -64.15 -0.57
C ASP A 907 23.01 -62.67 -0.41
N PHE A 908 22.35 -61.81 -1.16
CA PHE A 908 22.64 -60.40 -1.23
C PHE A 908 21.43 -59.59 -0.80
N ALA A 909 21.60 -58.61 0.08
CA ALA A 909 20.57 -57.67 0.51
C ALA A 909 21.18 -56.25 0.56
N PRO A 910 20.78 -55.36 -0.36
CA PRO A 910 21.22 -53.96 -0.30
C PRO A 910 20.47 -53.19 0.80
N SER A 911 21.03 -52.14 1.32
CA SER A 911 20.37 -51.18 2.17
C SER A 911 19.51 -50.26 1.34
N VAL A 912 18.23 -50.20 1.65
CA VAL A 912 17.28 -49.33 0.93
C VAL A 912 16.62 -48.35 1.91
N PRO A 913 16.24 -47.14 1.43
CA PRO A 913 15.39 -46.23 2.24
C PRO A 913 14.11 -46.90 2.70
N SER A 914 13.59 -46.50 3.85
CA SER A 914 12.37 -47.11 4.45
C SER A 914 11.16 -47.12 3.51
N TYR A 915 11.05 -46.09 2.66
CA TYR A 915 9.95 -45.96 1.68
C TYR A 915 10.06 -46.92 0.47
N LEU A 916 11.18 -47.63 0.28
CA LEU A 916 11.34 -48.69 -0.72
C LEU A 916 11.44 -50.07 -0.12
N LYS A 917 11.26 -50.23 1.18
CA LYS A 917 11.14 -51.56 1.81
C LYS A 917 9.80 -52.17 1.52
N TYR A 918 9.75 -53.52 1.49
CA TYR A 918 8.54 -54.29 1.17
C TYR A 918 8.59 -55.61 1.94
N ASN A 919 7.46 -56.31 2.09
CA ASN A 919 7.44 -57.68 2.56
C ASN A 919 8.00 -58.61 1.47
N TRP A 920 9.26 -58.97 1.55
CA TRP A 920 9.95 -59.81 0.58
C TRP A 920 9.95 -61.29 0.90
N ASP A 921 9.64 -61.64 2.12
CA ASP A 921 9.63 -63.08 2.53
C ASP A 921 8.26 -63.72 2.52
N GLY A 922 7.19 -62.99 2.30
CA GLY A 922 5.81 -63.49 2.24
C GLY A 922 5.45 -64.36 3.40
N ALA A 923 4.69 -64.17 4.27
CA ALA A 923 4.34 -64.92 5.49
C ALA A 923 5.55 -65.50 6.26
N ASP A 924 5.74 -65.04 7.43
CA ASP A 924 6.66 -65.56 8.46
C ASP A 924 7.54 -66.71 8.03
N GLN A 925 8.81 -66.46 7.74
CA GLN A 925 9.81 -67.53 7.69
C GLN A 925 9.92 -68.13 9.09
N SER A 926 8.90 -68.89 9.51
CA SER A 926 8.88 -69.75 10.70
C SER A 926 9.86 -70.93 10.54
N GLY A 927 10.93 -70.72 9.75
CA GLY A 927 12.03 -71.66 9.68
C GLY A 927 13.02 -71.38 10.80
N ALA A 928 13.55 -72.41 11.37
CA ALA A 928 14.41 -72.53 12.54
C ALA A 928 15.61 -71.55 12.72
N ALA A 929 15.68 -70.49 12.00
CA ALA A 929 16.70 -69.43 12.04
C ALA A 929 16.25 -68.13 12.72
N CYS A 930 14.94 -67.84 12.84
CA CYS A 930 14.40 -66.64 13.45
C CYS A 930 13.57 -67.07 14.70
N SER A 931 14.12 -66.92 15.87
CA SER A 931 13.36 -67.18 17.10
C SER A 931 12.46 -66.00 17.36
N ALA A 932 11.14 -66.19 17.16
CA ALA A 932 10.08 -65.22 17.41
C ALA A 932 10.14 -64.01 16.50
N SER A 933 9.68 -64.13 15.27
CA SER A 933 9.25 -62.99 14.49
C SER A 933 7.87 -62.55 14.99
N THR A 934 7.84 -61.34 15.50
CA THR A 934 6.60 -60.61 15.78
C THR A 934 6.35 -59.56 14.73
N ASP A 935 7.03 -59.60 13.56
CA ASP A 935 6.94 -58.54 12.57
C ASP A 935 5.77 -58.70 11.60
N GLY A 936 5.09 -59.86 11.57
CA GLY A 936 3.83 -60.11 10.89
C GLY A 936 3.60 -59.37 9.57
N ASP A 937 4.11 -59.87 8.44
CA ASP A 937 3.84 -59.39 7.08
C ASP A 937 4.07 -57.87 6.89
N LEU A 938 4.97 -57.24 7.64
CA LEU A 938 5.26 -55.82 7.54
C LEU A 938 6.11 -55.46 6.28
N HIS A 939 5.88 -54.29 5.72
CA HIS A 939 6.65 -53.78 4.56
C HIS A 939 7.95 -53.07 5.02
N ASP A 940 8.80 -53.77 5.79
CA ASP A 940 10.01 -53.22 6.39
C ASP A 940 11.29 -54.00 6.04
N ASP A 941 11.19 -55.00 5.11
CA ASP A 941 12.35 -55.73 4.64
C ASP A 941 13.15 -55.06 3.56
N ASN A 942 14.47 -55.23 3.63
CA ASN A 942 15.36 -55.00 2.48
C ASN A 942 15.14 -56.13 1.44
N PRO A 943 15.18 -55.80 0.13
CA PRO A 943 15.11 -56.81 -0.90
C PRO A 943 16.33 -57.75 -0.79
N ARG A 944 16.08 -59.02 -0.92
CA ARG A 944 17.14 -60.03 -0.85
C ARG A 944 17.03 -61.04 -1.97
N VAL A 945 18.16 -61.55 -2.42
CA VAL A 945 18.21 -62.45 -3.55
C VAL A 945 19.38 -63.40 -3.44
N ARG A 946 19.20 -64.65 -3.89
CA ARG A 946 20.28 -65.62 -3.96
C ARG A 946 20.94 -65.51 -5.33
N ILE A 947 22.23 -65.25 -5.31
CA ILE A 947 23.15 -65.14 -6.45
C ILE A 947 23.99 -66.39 -6.50
N ARG A 948 24.32 -66.88 -7.66
CA ARG A 948 25.14 -68.08 -7.87
C ARG A 948 26.29 -67.83 -8.82
N PHE A 949 27.47 -68.28 -8.42
CA PHE A 949 28.68 -68.24 -9.23
C PHE A 949 29.11 -69.68 -9.54
N GLY A 950 29.62 -69.92 -10.76
CA GLY A 950 30.23 -71.18 -11.21
C GLY A 950 29.25 -72.18 -11.79
N ALA A 951 29.78 -73.19 -12.49
CA ALA A 951 29.03 -74.20 -13.17
C ALA A 951 28.27 -75.13 -12.19
N ARG A 952 27.02 -75.43 -12.40
CA ARG A 952 26.31 -76.57 -11.77
C ARG A 952 27.05 -77.84 -12.20
N ARG A 953 27.67 -78.54 -11.31
CA ARG A 953 27.98 -79.95 -11.52
C ARG A 953 26.63 -80.71 -11.42
N ASN A 954 25.90 -80.88 -12.47
CA ASN A 954 25.12 -81.99 -12.83
C ASN A 954 24.28 -81.64 -14.05
N ASN A 955 24.58 -82.40 -15.05
CA ASN A 955 23.83 -82.71 -16.25
C ASN A 955 22.42 -82.16 -16.41
N ALA A 956 22.34 -80.99 -16.98
CA ALA A 956 21.21 -80.65 -17.86
C ALA A 956 21.74 -79.59 -18.81
N LEU A 957 21.87 -79.95 -20.08
CA LEU A 957 21.97 -78.98 -21.16
C LEU A 957 20.66 -78.17 -21.12
N ILE A 958 20.77 -76.91 -20.66
CA ILE A 958 19.68 -75.97 -20.86
C ILE A 958 19.95 -75.25 -22.16
N TYR A 959 19.25 -75.68 -23.19
CA TYR A 959 19.11 -74.85 -24.37
C TYR A 959 18.34 -73.60 -24.01
N SER A 960 18.99 -72.47 -23.92
CA SER A 960 18.35 -71.20 -24.00
C SER A 960 18.02 -70.94 -25.45
N ARG A 961 16.82 -71.08 -25.87
CA ARG A 961 16.35 -70.60 -27.15
C ARG A 961 16.01 -69.13 -26.99
N GLU A 962 16.83 -68.28 -27.54
CA GLU A 962 16.45 -66.91 -27.79
C GLU A 962 15.23 -66.91 -28.71
N VAL A 963 14.14 -66.40 -28.25
CA VAL A 963 12.97 -66.09 -29.07
C VAL A 963 13.04 -64.57 -29.30
N TYR A 964 13.25 -64.23 -30.57
CA TYR A 964 13.24 -62.83 -31.04
C TYR A 964 11.83 -62.20 -30.83
#